data_a3fb8b6928382b17759fde794043276e
#
_entry.id   a3fb8b6928382b17759fde794043276e
#
_cell.length_a   1.000
_cell.length_b   1.000
_cell.length_c   1.000
_cell.angle_alpha   90.00
_cell.angle_beta   90.00
_cell.angle_gamma   90.00
#
_symmetry.space_group_name_H-M   'P 1'
#
loop_
_entity.id
_entity.type
_entity.pdbx_description
1 polymer ?
#
loop_
_entity_poly.entity_id
_entity_poly.type
_entity_poly.pdbx_seq_one_letter_code
_entity_poly.pdbx_strand_id
1 'polypeptide(L)'
;MTKLNAQIPQGPIADKWTNHKNNIRLVSPANKRLIDVIVVGTGLAGGSAAATLAELGYNVKAFCFQDSPRRAHSIAAQGGINAAKNYQGDGDSIHRLFYDTVKGGDYRSREANVYRLAEVSTNIIDQCVAQGVPFAREYGGLLDNRSFGGVLVSRTFYAKGQTGQQLLLGAYSAMNRQIGRGKIKMYSRHEMLDLVKIGGKARGIITRNLVTGEIERHAAHAVVIASGGYGNLFYLSTNAMGSNVTAAWKIHKQGAYFANPCFTQIHPTCIPVSGDHQSKLTLMSESLRNDGRIWVPKKKEDAQAIREGRLKPTDIAEDDRDYYLERRYPAFGNLVPRDVASRAAKERCDEGFGVNNTGEAVFLDFAAAIGRYGKEKAHVKGLDENDSALVQKLGKQVIKAKYGNLFQMYEKIVDQNPYETPMMIYPAVHYTMGGVWVDYNLMTTVPGCFAIGEANFSDHGANRLGASALMQGLADGYFVLPYTIGDYLADDIRTGAISTDSPEFEEAESKVRSQIDGFINNKGTKTVDYFHRKLGKIIWNKCGMSRNKEGLNEAISEVKALREEFYKDVFVPGTADSFNEPLAKALRVADFLELGELFAKDAFERSESCGGHFREESQTSEGEALRDDKNFTFVSAWEYKGEPSKAKLHKEVLKYENIELKTRSYK
;
A
#
# COMPACT_ATOMS: atom_id res chain seq x y z
N MET A 1 -19.63 5.74 26.10
CA MET A 1 -18.80 5.24 24.96
C MET A 1 -19.33 5.90 23.69
N THR A 2 -18.58 6.80 23.08
CA THR A 2 -18.94 7.36 21.78
C THR A 2 -18.88 6.22 20.77
N LYS A 3 -20.04 5.81 20.27
CA LYS A 3 -20.14 4.79 19.22
C LYS A 3 -19.54 5.37 17.95
N LEU A 4 -18.53 4.72 17.36
CA LEU A 4 -18.01 5.12 16.05
C LEU A 4 -19.17 5.16 15.05
N ASN A 5 -19.33 6.28 14.36
CA ASN A 5 -20.35 6.46 13.35
C ASN A 5 -19.69 6.59 11.97
N ALA A 6 -19.81 5.54 11.17
CA ALA A 6 -19.28 5.49 9.82
C ALA A 6 -19.99 6.40 8.81
N GLN A 7 -21.06 7.10 9.20
CA GLN A 7 -21.86 8.02 8.36
C GLN A 7 -22.37 7.39 7.05
N ILE A 8 -22.61 6.08 7.05
CA ILE A 8 -23.08 5.37 5.85
C ILE A 8 -24.52 5.80 5.54
N PRO A 9 -24.81 6.29 4.31
CA PRO A 9 -26.15 6.68 3.90
C PRO A 9 -27.14 5.52 3.94
N GLN A 10 -28.42 5.83 4.18
CA GLN A 10 -29.50 4.87 4.14
C GLN A 10 -29.90 4.53 2.69
N GLY A 11 -30.71 3.49 2.50
CA GLY A 11 -31.25 3.07 1.22
C GLY A 11 -30.48 1.93 0.53
N PRO A 12 -30.89 1.54 -0.69
CA PRO A 12 -30.25 0.49 -1.46
C PRO A 12 -28.79 0.80 -1.75
N ILE A 13 -27.95 -0.23 -1.76
CA ILE A 13 -26.49 -0.07 -1.93
C ILE A 13 -26.12 0.64 -3.23
N ALA A 14 -26.84 0.36 -4.32
CA ALA A 14 -26.61 0.96 -5.63
C ALA A 14 -26.94 2.45 -5.70
N ASP A 15 -27.76 2.97 -4.79
CA ASP A 15 -28.22 4.36 -4.79
C ASP A 15 -27.52 5.22 -3.74
N LYS A 16 -26.84 4.59 -2.77
CA LYS A 16 -26.24 5.28 -1.60
C LYS A 16 -25.35 6.43 -1.99
N TRP A 17 -24.42 6.24 -2.93
CA TRP A 17 -23.48 7.27 -3.32
C TRP A 17 -24.16 8.40 -4.12
N THR A 18 -25.02 8.04 -5.07
CA THR A 18 -25.74 9.04 -5.87
C THR A 18 -26.66 9.88 -4.99
N ASN A 19 -27.43 9.26 -4.09
CA ASN A 19 -28.29 9.98 -3.16
C ASN A 19 -27.47 10.85 -2.19
N HIS A 20 -26.35 10.35 -1.71
CA HIS A 20 -25.46 11.12 -0.84
C HIS A 20 -24.93 12.37 -1.53
N LYS A 21 -24.40 12.24 -2.76
CA LYS A 21 -23.93 13.40 -3.55
C LYS A 21 -25.02 14.45 -3.77
N ASN A 22 -26.24 14.03 -4.05
CA ASN A 22 -27.36 14.91 -4.30
C ASN A 22 -27.83 15.69 -3.05
N ASN A 23 -27.53 15.17 -1.86
CA ASN A 23 -27.88 15.78 -0.57
C ASN A 23 -26.73 16.59 0.07
N ILE A 24 -25.54 16.55 -0.49
CA ILE A 24 -24.37 17.29 -0.01
C ILE A 24 -24.58 18.79 -0.23
N ARG A 25 -24.26 19.57 0.80
CA ARG A 25 -24.25 21.05 0.70
C ARG A 25 -23.09 21.52 -0.17
N LEU A 26 -23.33 22.51 -0.98
CA LEU A 26 -22.34 23.06 -1.90
C LEU A 26 -21.83 24.41 -1.40
N VAL A 27 -20.51 24.59 -1.45
CA VAL A 27 -19.89 25.90 -1.25
C VAL A 27 -19.91 26.66 -2.57
N SER A 28 -20.39 27.91 -2.56
CA SER A 28 -20.42 28.76 -3.76
C SER A 28 -18.98 29.07 -4.24
N PRO A 29 -18.77 29.33 -5.55
CA PRO A 29 -17.47 29.74 -6.08
C PRO A 29 -16.89 30.98 -5.38
N ALA A 30 -17.74 31.92 -4.99
CA ALA A 30 -17.35 33.14 -4.28
C ALA A 30 -16.75 32.83 -2.90
N ASN A 31 -17.27 31.81 -2.20
CA ASN A 31 -16.76 31.39 -0.89
C ASN A 31 -15.55 30.46 -1.03
N LYS A 32 -15.53 29.58 -2.03
CA LYS A 32 -14.39 28.65 -2.23
C LYS A 32 -13.04 29.38 -2.33
N ARG A 33 -12.99 30.52 -3.00
CA ARG A 33 -11.76 31.33 -3.14
C ARG A 33 -11.22 31.90 -1.82
N LEU A 34 -12.01 31.89 -0.76
CA LEU A 34 -11.63 32.35 0.59
C LEU A 34 -11.21 31.19 1.51
N ILE A 35 -11.32 29.96 1.04
CA ILE A 35 -11.07 28.74 1.82
C ILE A 35 -9.74 28.14 1.42
N ASP A 36 -8.88 27.93 2.42
CA ASP A 36 -7.60 27.24 2.28
C ASP A 36 -7.74 25.78 2.67
N VAL A 37 -7.15 24.87 1.89
CA VAL A 37 -7.06 23.43 2.17
C VAL A 37 -5.59 23.01 2.12
N ILE A 38 -5.14 22.28 3.13
CA ILE A 38 -3.83 21.64 3.15
C ILE A 38 -3.96 20.22 2.64
N VAL A 39 -3.06 19.79 1.74
CA VAL A 39 -2.91 18.40 1.29
C VAL A 39 -1.49 17.92 1.59
N VAL A 40 -1.36 16.92 2.47
CA VAL A 40 -0.08 16.34 2.87
C VAL A 40 0.16 15.03 2.12
N GLY A 41 1.12 15.04 1.22
CA GLY A 41 1.42 13.95 0.30
C GLY A 41 0.95 14.26 -1.13
N THR A 42 1.81 14.02 -2.10
CA THR A 42 1.57 14.31 -3.53
C THR A 42 1.68 13.06 -4.41
N GLY A 43 1.43 11.90 -3.81
CA GLY A 43 1.21 10.67 -4.55
C GLY A 43 -0.08 10.73 -5.37
N LEU A 44 -0.52 9.60 -5.90
CA LEU A 44 -1.67 9.57 -6.79
C LEU A 44 -2.94 10.15 -6.14
N ALA A 45 -3.22 9.78 -4.88
CA ALA A 45 -4.37 10.30 -4.14
C ALA A 45 -4.26 11.79 -3.83
N GLY A 46 -3.12 12.24 -3.28
CA GLY A 46 -2.94 13.65 -2.91
C GLY A 46 -2.82 14.57 -4.12
N GLY A 47 -2.13 14.16 -5.18
CA GLY A 47 -2.00 14.93 -6.42
C GLY A 47 -3.33 15.12 -7.13
N SER A 48 -4.16 14.04 -7.20
CA SER A 48 -5.52 14.13 -7.78
C SER A 48 -6.45 15.01 -6.93
N ALA A 49 -6.40 14.86 -5.60
CA ALA A 49 -7.19 15.70 -4.69
C ALA A 49 -6.79 17.18 -4.79
N ALA A 50 -5.50 17.50 -4.72
CA ALA A 50 -5.00 18.87 -4.82
C ALA A 50 -5.40 19.52 -6.15
N ALA A 51 -5.24 18.79 -7.28
CA ALA A 51 -5.65 19.27 -8.60
C ALA A 51 -7.14 19.60 -8.65
N THR A 52 -7.99 18.67 -8.19
CA THR A 52 -9.44 18.83 -8.25
C THR A 52 -9.95 19.93 -7.32
N LEU A 53 -9.46 20.00 -6.09
CA LEU A 53 -9.84 21.04 -5.15
C LEU A 53 -9.48 22.44 -5.68
N ALA A 54 -8.28 22.59 -6.24
CA ALA A 54 -7.86 23.85 -6.85
C ALA A 54 -8.69 24.21 -8.10
N GLU A 55 -9.05 23.22 -8.93
CA GLU A 55 -9.91 23.38 -10.10
C GLU A 55 -11.33 23.81 -9.71
N LEU A 56 -11.84 23.33 -8.57
CA LEU A 56 -13.12 23.73 -7.99
C LEU A 56 -13.10 25.14 -7.38
N GLY A 57 -11.91 25.76 -7.22
CA GLY A 57 -11.76 27.15 -6.79
C GLY A 57 -11.18 27.35 -5.38
N TYR A 58 -10.89 26.29 -4.63
CA TYR A 58 -10.21 26.39 -3.34
C TYR A 58 -8.74 26.81 -3.50
N ASN A 59 -8.16 27.42 -2.47
CA ASN A 59 -6.72 27.64 -2.38
C ASN A 59 -6.09 26.41 -1.73
N VAL A 60 -5.09 25.81 -2.38
CA VAL A 60 -4.48 24.58 -1.90
C VAL A 60 -3.02 24.80 -1.52
N LYS A 61 -2.62 24.32 -0.35
CA LYS A 61 -1.22 24.18 0.08
C LYS A 61 -0.86 22.70 0.02
N ALA A 62 -0.01 22.31 -0.93
CA ALA A 62 0.38 20.91 -1.13
C ALA A 62 1.80 20.66 -0.62
N PHE A 63 1.97 19.65 0.23
CA PHE A 63 3.22 19.34 0.90
C PHE A 63 3.78 18.01 0.39
N CYS A 64 5.07 18.01 0.05
CA CYS A 64 5.79 16.86 -0.46
C CYS A 64 7.10 16.68 0.32
N PHE A 65 7.28 15.50 0.91
CA PHE A 65 8.52 15.12 1.57
C PHE A 65 9.71 15.05 0.60
N GLN A 66 9.46 14.60 -0.62
CA GLN A 66 10.47 14.49 -1.66
C GLN A 66 10.81 15.84 -2.31
N ASP A 67 11.88 15.87 -3.09
CA ASP A 67 12.28 17.02 -3.91
C ASP A 67 11.33 17.30 -5.08
N SER A 68 10.53 16.32 -5.46
CA SER A 68 9.53 16.42 -6.51
C SER A 68 8.26 15.62 -6.18
N PRO A 69 7.08 16.19 -6.45
CA PRO A 69 5.80 15.45 -6.32
C PRO A 69 5.75 14.15 -7.10
N ARG A 70 6.54 14.03 -8.18
CA ARG A 70 6.61 12.83 -9.03
C ARG A 70 7.34 11.66 -8.40
N ARG A 71 8.00 11.82 -7.26
CA ARG A 71 8.78 10.77 -6.58
C ARG A 71 8.00 10.00 -5.53
N ALA A 72 6.68 10.09 -5.56
CA ALA A 72 5.81 9.30 -4.70
C ALA A 72 5.84 7.80 -5.05
N HIS A 73 5.54 6.95 -4.07
CA HIS A 73 5.54 5.49 -4.26
C HIS A 73 4.65 5.02 -5.43
N SER A 74 3.57 5.72 -5.73
CA SER A 74 2.67 5.40 -6.85
C SER A 74 3.39 5.17 -8.18
N ILE A 75 4.56 5.80 -8.40
CA ILE A 75 5.38 5.62 -9.61
C ILE A 75 5.88 4.17 -9.79
N ALA A 76 6.02 3.43 -8.70
CA ALA A 76 6.55 2.07 -8.71
C ALA A 76 5.53 0.98 -9.06
N ALA A 77 4.23 1.32 -9.12
CA ALA A 77 3.19 0.35 -9.43
C ALA A 77 3.19 -0.02 -10.91
N GLN A 78 3.25 -1.31 -11.21
CA GLN A 78 3.47 -1.84 -12.56
C GLN A 78 2.25 -2.51 -13.18
N GLY A 79 1.46 -3.21 -12.36
CA GLY A 79 0.49 -4.22 -12.80
C GLY A 79 -0.69 -3.67 -13.61
N GLY A 80 -1.33 -2.62 -13.14
CA GLY A 80 -2.53 -2.05 -13.76
C GLY A 80 -3.46 -1.38 -12.76
N ILE A 81 -4.63 -1.00 -13.24
CA ILE A 81 -5.72 -0.43 -12.47
C ILE A 81 -7.05 -1.09 -12.86
N ASN A 82 -7.83 -1.53 -11.86
CA ASN A 82 -9.12 -2.15 -12.06
C ASN A 82 -10.22 -1.13 -12.36
N ALA A 83 -11.15 -1.49 -13.26
CA ALA A 83 -12.40 -0.78 -13.45
C ALA A 83 -13.48 -1.71 -14.02
N ALA A 84 -14.71 -1.57 -13.55
CA ALA A 84 -15.85 -2.42 -13.93
C ALA A 84 -16.48 -1.99 -15.28
N LYS A 85 -15.68 -1.95 -16.36
CA LYS A 85 -16.14 -1.51 -17.69
C LYS A 85 -16.66 -2.61 -18.61
N ASN A 86 -16.41 -3.87 -18.28
CA ASN A 86 -16.87 -5.04 -19.03
C ASN A 86 -16.60 -4.97 -20.55
N TYR A 87 -15.43 -4.48 -20.96
CA TYR A 87 -15.09 -4.32 -22.39
C TYR A 87 -14.97 -5.65 -23.15
N GLN A 88 -14.58 -6.72 -22.47
CA GLN A 88 -14.46 -8.06 -23.06
C GLN A 88 -15.79 -8.83 -23.11
N GLY A 89 -16.84 -8.32 -22.45
CA GLY A 89 -18.13 -9.01 -22.37
C GLY A 89 -18.08 -10.32 -21.59
N ASP A 90 -17.10 -10.48 -20.68
CA ASP A 90 -16.87 -11.70 -19.89
C ASP A 90 -17.64 -11.72 -18.56
N GLY A 91 -18.67 -10.86 -18.43
CA GLY A 91 -19.59 -10.81 -17.30
C GLY A 91 -19.09 -9.98 -16.13
N ASP A 92 -18.18 -9.04 -16.35
CA ASP A 92 -17.81 -8.06 -15.33
C ASP A 92 -18.92 -7.02 -15.08
N SER A 93 -18.97 -6.49 -13.88
CA SER A 93 -19.94 -5.46 -13.48
C SER A 93 -19.49 -4.75 -12.19
N ILE A 94 -20.13 -3.63 -11.88
CA ILE A 94 -19.93 -2.94 -10.58
C ILE A 94 -20.19 -3.90 -9.42
N HIS A 95 -21.29 -4.65 -9.47
CA HIS A 95 -21.65 -5.62 -8.43
C HIS A 95 -20.60 -6.75 -8.32
N ARG A 96 -20.06 -7.22 -9.45
CA ARG A 96 -19.04 -8.26 -9.45
C ARG A 96 -17.72 -7.75 -8.88
N LEU A 97 -17.27 -6.54 -9.26
CA LEU A 97 -16.08 -5.93 -8.68
C LEU A 97 -16.25 -5.70 -7.16
N PHE A 98 -17.42 -5.24 -6.75
CA PHE A 98 -17.78 -5.10 -5.34
C PHE A 98 -17.70 -6.45 -4.59
N TYR A 99 -18.36 -7.48 -5.12
CA TYR A 99 -18.35 -8.83 -4.54
C TYR A 99 -16.91 -9.39 -4.43
N ASP A 100 -16.14 -9.33 -5.52
CA ASP A 100 -14.77 -9.84 -5.55
C ASP A 100 -13.88 -9.10 -4.56
N THR A 101 -14.06 -7.78 -4.39
CA THR A 101 -13.29 -6.97 -3.46
C THR A 101 -13.61 -7.31 -2.00
N VAL A 102 -14.89 -7.41 -1.64
CA VAL A 102 -15.30 -7.78 -0.27
C VAL A 102 -14.86 -9.20 0.08
N LYS A 103 -15.11 -10.16 -0.83
CA LYS A 103 -14.70 -11.56 -0.64
C LYS A 103 -13.18 -11.70 -0.60
N GLY A 104 -12.47 -11.05 -1.51
CA GLY A 104 -11.00 -11.03 -1.55
C GLY A 104 -10.38 -10.43 -0.29
N GLY A 105 -11.05 -9.46 0.33
CA GLY A 105 -10.70 -8.82 1.59
C GLY A 105 -11.18 -9.58 2.85
N ASP A 106 -11.64 -10.81 2.70
CA ASP A 106 -12.10 -11.66 3.79
C ASP A 106 -13.22 -11.03 4.64
N TYR A 107 -14.11 -10.28 3.98
CA TYR A 107 -15.26 -9.66 4.66
C TYR A 107 -14.85 -8.83 5.88
N ARG A 108 -13.82 -7.99 5.73
CA ARG A 108 -13.34 -7.07 6.77
C ARG A 108 -13.37 -5.62 6.30
N SER A 109 -14.26 -5.32 5.32
CA SER A 109 -14.51 -3.98 4.77
C SER A 109 -15.99 -3.63 4.82
N ARG A 110 -16.31 -2.34 4.69
CA ARG A 110 -17.69 -1.83 4.64
C ARG A 110 -18.27 -2.02 3.24
N GLU A 111 -19.40 -2.72 3.10
CA GLU A 111 -20.08 -2.92 1.80
C GLU A 111 -20.29 -1.60 1.04
N ALA A 112 -20.82 -0.59 1.71
CA ALA A 112 -21.17 0.68 1.07
C ALA A 112 -19.95 1.42 0.48
N ASN A 113 -18.82 1.40 1.17
CA ASN A 113 -17.58 2.01 0.70
C ASN A 113 -17.03 1.25 -0.50
N VAL A 114 -17.02 -0.08 -0.44
CA VAL A 114 -16.52 -0.93 -1.55
C VAL A 114 -17.42 -0.80 -2.77
N TYR A 115 -18.74 -0.74 -2.60
CA TYR A 115 -19.66 -0.54 -3.72
C TYR A 115 -19.43 0.82 -4.39
N ARG A 116 -19.29 1.89 -3.60
CA ARG A 116 -18.93 3.21 -4.12
C ARG A 116 -17.62 3.18 -4.91
N LEU A 117 -16.59 2.51 -4.38
CA LEU A 117 -15.31 2.34 -5.08
C LEU A 117 -15.49 1.66 -6.44
N ALA A 118 -16.27 0.58 -6.49
CA ALA A 118 -16.57 -0.14 -7.73
C ALA A 118 -17.37 0.73 -8.71
N GLU A 119 -18.34 1.50 -8.23
CA GLU A 119 -19.17 2.42 -9.03
C GLU A 119 -18.33 3.51 -9.70
N VAL A 120 -17.47 4.21 -8.95
CA VAL A 120 -16.65 5.30 -9.51
C VAL A 120 -15.45 4.80 -10.34
N SER A 121 -15.13 3.52 -10.28
CA SER A 121 -13.98 2.94 -11.01
C SER A 121 -14.06 3.17 -12.52
N THR A 122 -15.25 3.13 -13.10
CA THR A 122 -15.48 3.36 -14.53
C THR A 122 -15.11 4.77 -14.95
N ASN A 123 -15.43 5.77 -14.13
CA ASN A 123 -15.13 7.17 -14.38
C ASN A 123 -13.65 7.50 -14.24
N ILE A 124 -12.93 6.76 -13.38
CA ILE A 124 -11.48 6.93 -13.20
C ILE A 124 -10.73 6.68 -14.51
N ILE A 125 -11.07 5.62 -15.24
CA ILE A 125 -10.40 5.29 -16.51
C ILE A 125 -10.66 6.39 -17.54
N ASP A 126 -11.89 6.89 -17.64
CA ASP A 126 -12.24 7.97 -18.57
C ASP A 126 -11.48 9.26 -18.23
N GLN A 127 -11.40 9.62 -16.95
CA GLN A 127 -10.60 10.75 -16.47
C GLN A 127 -9.12 10.61 -16.84
N CYS A 128 -8.54 9.43 -16.63
CA CYS A 128 -7.14 9.17 -16.93
C CYS A 128 -6.86 9.21 -18.43
N VAL A 129 -7.75 8.67 -19.26
CA VAL A 129 -7.65 8.78 -20.73
C VAL A 129 -7.70 10.24 -21.16
N ALA A 130 -8.63 11.03 -20.62
CA ALA A 130 -8.75 12.46 -20.91
C ALA A 130 -7.49 13.26 -20.49
N GLN A 131 -6.77 12.80 -19.47
CA GLN A 131 -5.48 13.37 -19.03
C GLN A 131 -4.27 12.89 -19.87
N GLY A 132 -4.49 12.03 -20.86
CA GLY A 132 -3.44 11.55 -21.76
C GLY A 132 -2.65 10.34 -21.24
N VAL A 133 -3.19 9.58 -20.28
CA VAL A 133 -2.57 8.35 -19.84
C VAL A 133 -2.57 7.32 -20.99
N PRO A 134 -1.39 6.83 -21.42
CA PRO A 134 -1.25 5.97 -22.59
C PRO A 134 -1.54 4.49 -22.23
N PHE A 135 -2.78 4.18 -21.90
CA PHE A 135 -3.19 2.79 -21.71
C PHE A 135 -2.96 1.95 -22.99
N ALA A 136 -2.65 0.69 -22.80
CA ALA A 136 -2.60 -0.27 -23.91
C ALA A 136 -3.93 -0.31 -24.64
N ARG A 137 -3.87 -0.52 -25.96
CA ARG A 137 -5.03 -0.60 -26.82
C ARG A 137 -4.99 -1.86 -27.68
N GLU A 138 -6.17 -2.38 -27.97
CA GLU A 138 -6.37 -3.44 -28.96
C GLU A 138 -6.20 -2.91 -30.39
N TYR A 139 -6.15 -3.81 -31.35
CA TYR A 139 -6.03 -3.45 -32.76
C TYR A 139 -7.14 -2.51 -33.25
N GLY A 140 -8.36 -2.67 -32.76
CA GLY A 140 -9.50 -1.80 -33.05
C GLY A 140 -9.48 -0.42 -32.37
N GLY A 141 -8.46 -0.13 -31.53
CA GLY A 141 -8.29 1.15 -30.84
C GLY A 141 -9.01 1.26 -29.50
N LEU A 142 -9.77 0.26 -29.06
CA LEU A 142 -10.33 0.19 -27.72
C LEU A 142 -9.24 -0.03 -26.67
N LEU A 143 -9.49 0.36 -25.43
CA LEU A 143 -8.57 0.09 -24.34
C LEU A 143 -8.49 -1.41 -24.10
N ASP A 144 -7.26 -1.92 -24.07
CA ASP A 144 -6.99 -3.31 -23.73
C ASP A 144 -7.07 -3.50 -22.21
N ASN A 145 -7.63 -4.64 -21.80
CA ASN A 145 -7.71 -5.04 -20.40
C ASN A 145 -7.46 -6.55 -20.25
N ARG A 146 -7.12 -6.95 -19.04
CA ARG A 146 -6.77 -8.35 -18.74
C ARG A 146 -7.26 -8.78 -17.36
N SER A 147 -7.34 -10.08 -17.14
CA SER A 147 -7.45 -10.65 -15.80
C SER A 147 -6.13 -10.44 -15.03
N PHE A 148 -6.21 -10.28 -13.71
CA PHE A 148 -5.05 -10.00 -12.88
C PHE A 148 -5.27 -10.50 -11.45
N GLY A 149 -4.27 -11.24 -10.91
CA GLY A 149 -4.15 -11.54 -9.48
C GLY A 149 -5.41 -12.04 -8.77
N GLY A 150 -5.86 -13.26 -9.05
CA GLY A 150 -6.98 -13.90 -8.35
C GLY A 150 -8.37 -13.51 -8.86
N VAL A 151 -8.47 -12.80 -9.98
CA VAL A 151 -9.72 -12.39 -10.63
C VAL A 151 -9.86 -13.08 -11.99
N LEU A 152 -11.01 -13.70 -12.24
CA LEU A 152 -11.27 -14.48 -13.46
C LEU A 152 -11.77 -13.64 -14.64
N VAL A 153 -12.13 -12.37 -14.42
CA VAL A 153 -12.62 -11.46 -15.46
C VAL A 153 -11.58 -10.42 -15.84
N SER A 154 -11.68 -9.93 -17.08
CA SER A 154 -10.77 -8.94 -17.65
C SER A 154 -11.21 -7.53 -17.28
N ARG A 155 -10.68 -6.98 -16.20
CA ARG A 155 -11.00 -5.63 -15.70
C ARG A 155 -9.79 -4.74 -15.44
N THR A 156 -8.58 -5.24 -15.63
CA THR A 156 -7.35 -4.51 -15.33
C THR A 156 -6.82 -3.79 -16.55
N PHE A 157 -6.91 -2.48 -16.57
CA PHE A 157 -6.33 -1.58 -17.56
C PHE A 157 -4.86 -1.31 -17.22
N TYR A 158 -3.99 -1.18 -18.22
CA TYR A 158 -2.55 -1.12 -17.98
C TYR A 158 -1.78 -0.33 -19.04
N ALA A 159 -0.60 0.15 -18.69
CA ALA A 159 0.36 0.80 -19.56
C ALA A 159 1.70 0.03 -19.54
N LYS A 160 1.67 -1.23 -19.97
CA LYS A 160 2.83 -2.15 -20.20
C LYS A 160 3.99 -2.00 -19.20
N GLY A 161 3.73 -2.26 -17.91
CA GLY A 161 4.73 -2.19 -16.83
C GLY A 161 4.99 -0.80 -16.25
N GLN A 162 4.33 0.25 -16.74
CA GLN A 162 4.49 1.64 -16.31
C GLN A 162 3.19 2.27 -15.81
N THR A 163 2.19 1.47 -15.44
CA THR A 163 0.84 1.98 -15.15
C THR A 163 0.85 3.04 -14.06
N GLY A 164 1.49 2.78 -12.92
CA GLY A 164 1.56 3.75 -11.83
C GLY A 164 2.29 5.03 -12.21
N GLN A 165 3.37 4.92 -12.96
CA GLN A 165 4.11 6.07 -13.47
C GLN A 165 3.24 6.96 -14.35
N GLN A 166 2.53 6.36 -15.30
CA GLN A 166 1.71 7.12 -16.25
C GLN A 166 0.49 7.76 -15.57
N LEU A 167 -0.15 7.05 -14.65
CA LEU A 167 -1.23 7.61 -13.83
C LEU A 167 -0.76 8.78 -12.95
N LEU A 168 0.41 8.62 -12.30
CA LEU A 168 0.99 9.69 -11.48
C LEU A 168 1.33 10.92 -12.33
N LEU A 169 1.90 10.73 -13.52
CA LEU A 169 2.19 11.83 -14.44
C LEU A 169 0.91 12.55 -14.91
N GLY A 170 -0.19 11.82 -15.12
CA GLY A 170 -1.50 12.41 -15.43
C GLY A 170 -2.01 13.30 -14.29
N ALA A 171 -2.01 12.79 -13.06
CA ALA A 171 -2.41 13.55 -11.87
C ALA A 171 -1.45 14.74 -11.61
N TYR A 172 -0.15 14.54 -11.77
CA TYR A 172 0.85 15.60 -11.64
C TYR A 172 0.65 16.69 -12.67
N SER A 173 0.34 16.37 -13.93
CA SER A 173 0.09 17.36 -14.98
C SER A 173 -1.13 18.21 -14.65
N ALA A 174 -2.21 17.61 -14.15
CA ALA A 174 -3.39 18.32 -13.68
C ALA A 174 -3.06 19.26 -12.50
N MET A 175 -2.31 18.77 -11.51
CA MET A 175 -1.86 19.56 -10.37
C MET A 175 -0.93 20.71 -10.80
N ASN A 176 0.03 20.44 -11.67
CA ASN A 176 0.99 21.44 -12.15
C ASN A 176 0.31 22.59 -12.93
N ARG A 177 -0.78 22.30 -13.66
CA ARG A 177 -1.61 23.32 -14.27
C ARG A 177 -2.18 24.29 -13.24
N GLN A 178 -2.61 23.79 -12.08
CA GLN A 178 -3.15 24.61 -11.00
C GLN A 178 -2.04 25.37 -10.23
N ILE A 179 -0.85 24.78 -10.13
CA ILE A 179 0.34 25.51 -9.62
C ILE A 179 0.64 26.70 -10.53
N GLY A 180 0.68 26.51 -11.86
CA GLY A 180 0.90 27.57 -12.83
C GLY A 180 -0.16 28.68 -12.81
N ARG A 181 -1.39 28.37 -12.36
CA ARG A 181 -2.49 29.32 -12.14
C ARG A 181 -2.45 30.01 -10.77
N GLY A 182 -1.48 29.68 -9.91
CA GLY A 182 -1.38 30.22 -8.56
C GLY A 182 -2.44 29.69 -7.57
N LYS A 183 -3.18 28.62 -7.94
CA LYS A 183 -4.21 28.00 -7.09
C LYS A 183 -3.67 26.95 -6.15
N ILE A 184 -2.50 26.39 -6.46
CA ILE A 184 -1.76 25.50 -5.58
C ILE A 184 -0.41 26.12 -5.26
N LYS A 185 -0.11 26.26 -3.97
CA LYS A 185 1.24 26.54 -3.49
C LYS A 185 1.90 25.23 -3.12
N MET A 186 2.98 24.88 -3.82
CA MET A 186 3.71 23.62 -3.62
C MET A 186 4.87 23.81 -2.66
N TYR A 187 4.93 22.96 -1.62
CA TYR A 187 6.00 22.91 -0.62
C TYR A 187 6.75 21.57 -0.76
N SER A 188 7.80 21.56 -1.60
CA SER A 188 8.69 20.41 -1.73
C SER A 188 9.71 20.37 -0.60
N ARG A 189 10.19 19.18 -0.21
CA ARG A 189 11.12 19.00 0.91
C ARG A 189 10.57 19.53 2.24
N HIS A 190 9.26 19.39 2.45
CA HIS A 190 8.61 19.71 3.71
C HIS A 190 8.00 18.46 4.33
N GLU A 191 8.28 18.23 5.61
CA GLU A 191 7.72 17.12 6.38
C GLU A 191 6.74 17.65 7.42
N MET A 192 5.52 17.12 7.43
CA MET A 192 4.53 17.42 8.47
C MET A 192 4.95 16.73 9.78
N LEU A 193 5.06 17.51 10.86
CA LEU A 193 5.49 17.04 12.18
C LEU A 193 4.43 17.14 13.27
N ASP A 194 3.36 17.92 13.06
CA ASP A 194 2.19 17.89 13.94
C ASP A 194 0.93 18.47 13.26
N LEU A 195 -0.25 18.11 13.79
CA LEU A 195 -1.55 18.66 13.44
C LEU A 195 -1.95 19.72 14.47
N VAL A 196 -2.38 20.88 14.01
CA VAL A 196 -2.90 21.94 14.88
C VAL A 196 -4.42 21.91 14.89
N LYS A 197 -5.00 21.85 16.11
CA LYS A 197 -6.45 21.91 16.32
C LYS A 197 -6.81 23.20 17.05
N ILE A 198 -7.83 23.91 16.56
CA ILE A 198 -8.45 25.06 17.24
C ILE A 198 -9.93 24.74 17.41
N GLY A 199 -10.41 24.83 18.64
CA GLY A 199 -11.80 24.48 18.95
C GLY A 199 -12.16 23.02 18.61
N GLY A 200 -11.19 22.09 18.71
CA GLY A 200 -11.38 20.68 18.40
C GLY A 200 -11.37 20.32 16.92
N LYS A 201 -11.27 21.28 16.00
CA LYS A 201 -11.20 21.08 14.55
C LYS A 201 -9.77 21.20 14.05
N ALA A 202 -9.40 20.43 13.03
CA ALA A 202 -8.13 20.59 12.33
C ALA A 202 -8.07 21.95 11.63
N ARG A 203 -7.05 22.76 11.96
CA ARG A 203 -6.90 24.15 11.48
C ARG A 203 -5.52 24.45 10.90
N GLY A 204 -4.64 23.50 10.87
CA GLY A 204 -3.33 23.66 10.28
C GLY A 204 -2.37 22.56 10.67
N ILE A 205 -1.12 22.76 10.26
CA ILE A 205 -0.02 21.83 10.52
C ILE A 205 1.26 22.58 10.88
N ILE A 206 2.15 21.88 11.57
CA ILE A 206 3.54 22.26 11.75
C ILE A 206 4.39 21.44 10.80
N THR A 207 5.27 22.09 10.04
CA THR A 207 6.19 21.42 9.12
C THR A 207 7.63 21.78 9.42
N ARG A 208 8.53 20.89 8.99
CA ARG A 208 9.97 21.20 8.90
C ARG A 208 10.36 21.31 7.43
N ASN A 209 10.98 22.41 7.06
CA ASN A 209 11.70 22.54 5.80
C ASN A 209 12.98 21.69 5.88
N LEU A 210 13.08 20.63 5.10
CA LEU A 210 14.18 19.69 5.19
C LEU A 210 15.50 20.22 4.64
N VAL A 211 15.47 21.33 3.90
CA VAL A 211 16.66 21.97 3.34
C VAL A 211 17.27 22.96 4.35
N THR A 212 16.44 23.83 4.91
CA THR A 212 16.88 24.91 5.82
C THR A 212 16.84 24.51 7.28
N GLY A 213 16.04 23.49 7.65
CA GLY A 213 15.77 23.12 9.04
C GLY A 213 14.67 23.94 9.71
N GLU A 214 14.16 24.99 9.06
CA GLU A 214 13.12 25.87 9.61
C GLU A 214 11.84 25.11 9.95
N ILE A 215 11.26 25.46 11.09
CA ILE A 215 9.93 25.01 11.50
C ILE A 215 8.93 26.07 11.09
N GLU A 216 7.93 25.66 10.32
CA GLU A 216 6.93 26.54 9.71
C GLU A 216 5.52 26.17 10.18
N ARG A 217 4.68 27.21 10.36
CA ARG A 217 3.26 27.09 10.70
C ARG A 217 2.41 27.32 9.46
N HIS A 218 1.48 26.43 9.17
CA HIS A 218 0.57 26.55 8.04
C HIS A 218 -0.87 26.37 8.49
N ALA A 219 -1.69 27.39 8.29
CA ALA A 219 -3.12 27.38 8.61
C ALA A 219 -3.97 26.98 7.40
N ALA A 220 -5.11 26.33 7.65
CA ALA A 220 -6.14 25.99 6.66
C ALA A 220 -7.47 25.66 7.33
N HIS A 221 -8.57 25.68 6.55
CA HIS A 221 -9.90 25.31 6.99
C HIS A 221 -10.09 23.79 7.09
N ALA A 222 -9.32 23.03 6.32
CA ALA A 222 -9.29 21.58 6.37
C ALA A 222 -7.89 21.04 6.02
N VAL A 223 -7.56 19.86 6.56
CA VAL A 223 -6.30 19.15 6.34
C VAL A 223 -6.59 17.77 5.76
N VAL A 224 -5.94 17.43 4.64
CA VAL A 224 -6.07 16.15 3.95
C VAL A 224 -4.75 15.39 4.05
N ILE A 225 -4.78 14.20 4.62
CA ILE A 225 -3.62 13.31 4.72
C ILE A 225 -3.66 12.30 3.59
N ALA A 226 -2.63 12.33 2.74
CA ALA A 226 -2.43 11.45 1.58
C ALA A 226 -1.00 10.88 1.57
N SER A 227 -0.47 10.57 2.75
CA SER A 227 0.92 10.18 2.98
C SER A 227 1.26 8.77 2.50
N GLY A 228 0.28 7.98 2.08
CA GLY A 228 0.46 6.57 1.71
C GLY A 228 0.57 5.65 2.92
N GLY A 229 1.04 4.42 2.68
CA GLY A 229 1.11 3.37 3.68
C GLY A 229 2.38 3.39 4.55
N TYR A 230 2.41 2.49 5.52
CA TYR A 230 3.47 2.38 6.53
C TYR A 230 4.33 1.10 6.37
N GLY A 231 4.45 0.56 5.17
CA GLY A 231 5.23 -0.69 4.92
C GLY A 231 6.69 -0.62 5.39
N ASN A 232 7.28 0.58 5.45
CA ASN A 232 8.64 0.78 5.97
C ASN A 232 8.77 0.60 7.50
N LEU A 233 7.68 0.29 8.22
CA LEU A 233 7.71 -0.29 9.56
C LEU A 233 8.61 -1.55 9.62
N PHE A 234 8.61 -2.33 8.53
CA PHE A 234 9.42 -3.54 8.38
C PHE A 234 10.88 -3.26 7.98
N TYR A 235 11.32 -2.03 8.01
CA TYR A 235 12.58 -1.51 7.49
C TYR A 235 12.72 -1.67 5.97
N LEU A 236 12.72 -2.90 5.46
CA LEU A 236 12.69 -3.20 4.03
C LEU A 236 11.28 -3.62 3.60
N SER A 237 10.79 -2.95 2.58
CA SER A 237 9.52 -3.24 1.92
C SER A 237 9.63 -2.86 0.44
N THR A 238 8.58 -3.07 -0.32
CA THR A 238 8.53 -2.57 -1.70
C THR A 238 8.21 -1.09 -1.78
N ASN A 239 7.89 -0.44 -0.65
CA ASN A 239 7.57 0.98 -0.62
C ASN A 239 8.81 1.85 -0.89
N ALA A 240 8.60 3.01 -1.49
CA ALA A 240 9.64 4.02 -1.61
C ALA A 240 10.08 4.52 -0.23
N MET A 241 11.34 4.92 -0.09
CA MET A 241 11.89 5.44 1.17
C MET A 241 11.14 6.64 1.74
N GLY A 242 10.48 7.43 0.87
CA GLY A 242 9.66 8.56 1.29
C GLY A 242 8.29 8.16 1.88
N SER A 243 7.86 6.91 1.71
CA SER A 243 6.64 6.41 2.36
C SER A 243 6.89 6.21 3.85
N ASN A 244 6.24 7.02 4.67
CA ASN A 244 6.38 6.95 6.12
C ASN A 244 5.06 7.24 6.81
N VAL A 245 4.95 6.83 8.07
CA VAL A 245 3.73 6.94 8.85
C VAL A 245 3.59 8.29 9.57
N THR A 246 4.62 9.16 9.54
CA THR A 246 4.70 10.33 10.43
C THR A 246 3.44 11.18 10.37
N ALA A 247 2.99 11.64 9.20
CA ALA A 247 1.79 12.46 9.10
C ALA A 247 0.54 11.74 9.68
N ALA A 248 0.31 10.49 9.31
CA ALA A 248 -0.81 9.68 9.82
C ALA A 248 -0.69 9.43 11.33
N TRP A 249 0.54 9.21 11.84
CA TRP A 249 0.76 8.98 13.26
C TRP A 249 0.59 10.26 14.09
N LYS A 250 1.03 11.42 13.56
CA LYS A 250 0.82 12.71 14.25
C LYS A 250 -0.66 13.03 14.39
N ILE A 251 -1.47 12.83 13.37
CA ILE A 251 -2.92 13.03 13.51
C ILE A 251 -3.56 12.00 14.46
N HIS A 252 -3.02 10.77 14.51
CA HIS A 252 -3.44 9.76 15.50
C HIS A 252 -3.19 10.24 16.93
N LYS A 253 -2.02 10.80 17.20
CA LYS A 253 -1.69 11.40 18.51
C LYS A 253 -2.59 12.60 18.85
N GLN A 254 -3.15 13.27 17.86
CA GLN A 254 -4.09 14.38 18.01
C GLN A 254 -5.57 13.95 18.10
N GLY A 255 -5.85 12.64 18.07
CA GLY A 255 -7.19 12.09 18.31
C GLY A 255 -7.85 11.43 17.09
N ALA A 256 -7.20 11.37 15.93
CA ALA A 256 -7.65 10.53 14.84
C ALA A 256 -7.43 9.05 15.19
N TYR A 257 -8.46 8.21 15.08
CA TYR A 257 -8.30 6.79 15.39
C TYR A 257 -7.51 6.09 14.28
N PHE A 258 -6.74 5.07 14.66
CA PHE A 258 -5.97 4.24 13.72
C PHE A 258 -6.64 2.86 13.60
N ALA A 259 -6.97 2.44 12.38
CA ALA A 259 -7.78 1.26 12.16
C ALA A 259 -6.98 0.10 11.55
N ASN A 260 -7.27 -1.11 12.01
CA ASN A 260 -6.71 -2.38 11.52
C ASN A 260 -5.19 -2.33 11.25
N PRO A 261 -4.35 -1.80 12.14
CA PRO A 261 -2.92 -1.61 11.86
C PRO A 261 -2.20 -2.89 11.47
N CYS A 262 -2.66 -4.06 11.91
CA CYS A 262 -2.05 -5.35 11.61
C CYS A 262 -2.39 -5.91 10.21
N PHE A 263 -3.24 -5.26 9.43
CA PHE A 263 -3.61 -5.70 8.09
C PHE A 263 -2.60 -5.18 7.07
N THR A 264 -1.67 -6.04 6.69
CA THR A 264 -0.65 -5.77 5.67
C THR A 264 -0.70 -6.84 4.59
N GLN A 265 -0.49 -6.43 3.34
CA GLN A 265 -0.39 -7.32 2.20
C GLN A 265 1.07 -7.60 1.89
N ILE A 266 1.39 -8.87 1.67
CA ILE A 266 2.69 -9.33 1.26
C ILE A 266 2.62 -9.72 -0.21
N HIS A 267 3.63 -9.31 -0.98
CA HIS A 267 3.74 -9.61 -2.41
C HIS A 267 4.71 -10.77 -2.62
N PRO A 268 4.29 -11.85 -3.33
CA PRO A 268 5.07 -13.07 -3.42
C PRO A 268 6.27 -12.99 -4.38
N THR A 269 6.31 -12.00 -5.29
CA THR A 269 7.28 -11.94 -6.38
C THR A 269 8.21 -10.72 -6.25
N CYS A 270 8.94 -10.60 -5.14
CA CYS A 270 9.96 -9.57 -4.99
C CYS A 270 11.35 -10.17 -5.15
N ILE A 271 12.31 -9.36 -5.62
CA ILE A 271 13.72 -9.75 -5.64
C ILE A 271 14.18 -9.86 -4.18
N PRO A 272 14.84 -10.96 -3.77
CA PRO A 272 15.32 -11.14 -2.41
C PRO A 272 16.29 -10.05 -1.96
N VAL A 273 16.51 -9.93 -0.66
CA VAL A 273 17.53 -9.04 -0.09
C VAL A 273 18.90 -9.42 -0.64
N SER A 274 19.64 -8.44 -1.16
CA SER A 274 20.96 -8.64 -1.79
C SER A 274 22.13 -8.05 -1.00
N GLY A 275 21.91 -7.36 0.13
CA GLY A 275 22.98 -6.81 0.95
C GLY A 275 22.53 -5.77 1.97
N ASP A 276 23.46 -5.37 2.84
CA ASP A 276 23.19 -4.49 3.99
C ASP A 276 22.85 -3.04 3.65
N HIS A 277 23.19 -2.59 2.45
CA HIS A 277 22.94 -1.21 2.01
C HIS A 277 21.68 -1.03 1.16
N GLN A 278 20.88 -2.08 1.04
CA GLN A 278 19.63 -2.03 0.28
C GLN A 278 18.60 -1.15 1.00
N SER A 279 17.97 -0.24 0.25
CA SER A 279 17.01 0.72 0.81
C SER A 279 15.55 0.32 0.60
N LYS A 280 15.26 -0.58 -0.33
CA LYS A 280 13.93 -1.14 -0.59
C LYS A 280 14.04 -2.48 -1.31
N LEU A 281 12.97 -3.27 -1.26
CA LEU A 281 12.86 -4.50 -2.05
C LEU A 281 12.24 -4.19 -3.42
N THR A 282 12.81 -4.77 -4.48
CA THR A 282 12.29 -4.54 -5.83
C THR A 282 11.14 -5.49 -6.11
N LEU A 283 9.97 -4.91 -6.37
CA LEU A 283 8.79 -5.64 -6.81
C LEU A 283 8.97 -6.11 -8.25
N MET A 284 8.74 -7.40 -8.50
CA MET A 284 8.52 -7.95 -9.82
C MET A 284 7.02 -8.09 -10.06
N SER A 285 6.57 -7.74 -11.28
CA SER A 285 5.14 -7.80 -11.60
C SER A 285 4.56 -9.20 -11.37
N GLU A 286 3.42 -9.27 -10.71
CA GLU A 286 2.68 -10.52 -10.49
C GLU A 286 2.29 -11.23 -11.79
N SER A 287 2.18 -10.49 -12.90
CA SER A 287 1.91 -11.06 -14.24
C SER A 287 2.95 -12.10 -14.68
N LEU A 288 4.15 -12.09 -14.09
CA LEU A 288 5.16 -13.13 -14.33
C LEU A 288 4.66 -14.54 -13.95
N ARG A 289 3.76 -14.64 -12.96
CA ARG A 289 3.18 -15.91 -12.52
C ARG A 289 2.20 -16.52 -13.53
N ASN A 290 1.77 -15.76 -14.55
CA ASN A 290 0.89 -16.27 -15.61
C ASN A 290 1.61 -17.30 -16.51
N ASP A 291 2.91 -17.15 -16.68
CA ASP A 291 3.73 -18.01 -17.53
C ASP A 291 4.90 -18.66 -16.77
N GLY A 292 5.35 -18.06 -15.67
CA GLY A 292 6.41 -18.59 -14.82
C GLY A 292 5.89 -19.62 -13.82
N ARG A 293 6.62 -20.71 -13.63
CA ARG A 293 6.34 -21.77 -12.64
C ARG A 293 7.21 -21.59 -11.42
N ILE A 294 6.60 -21.68 -10.22
CA ILE A 294 7.29 -21.50 -8.94
C ILE A 294 7.67 -22.85 -8.36
N TRP A 295 8.94 -23.02 -7.98
CA TRP A 295 9.44 -24.27 -7.44
C TRP A 295 10.63 -24.10 -6.48
N VAL A 296 10.90 -25.15 -5.71
CA VAL A 296 12.14 -25.38 -4.95
C VAL A 296 12.66 -26.80 -5.21
N PRO A 297 13.94 -27.12 -4.96
CA PRO A 297 14.40 -28.51 -5.01
C PRO A 297 13.60 -29.39 -4.05
N LYS A 298 13.37 -30.66 -4.41
CA LYS A 298 12.74 -31.64 -3.52
C LYS A 298 13.66 -32.09 -2.36
N LYS A 299 14.96 -31.95 -2.53
CA LYS A 299 15.98 -32.36 -1.53
C LYS A 299 16.63 -31.11 -0.92
N LYS A 300 16.80 -31.12 0.40
CA LYS A 300 17.47 -30.03 1.13
C LYS A 300 18.95 -29.92 0.77
N GLU A 301 19.58 -31.04 0.48
CA GLU A 301 20.97 -31.13 0.05
C GLU A 301 21.21 -30.39 -1.27
N ASP A 302 20.27 -30.49 -2.22
CA ASP A 302 20.32 -29.76 -3.49
C ASP A 302 20.14 -28.27 -3.27
N ALA A 303 19.18 -27.86 -2.41
CA ALA A 303 18.99 -26.47 -2.03
C ALA A 303 20.26 -25.90 -1.37
N GLN A 304 20.91 -26.67 -0.50
CA GLN A 304 22.17 -26.29 0.12
C GLN A 304 23.30 -26.17 -0.92
N ALA A 305 23.41 -27.13 -1.83
CA ALA A 305 24.42 -27.11 -2.89
C ALA A 305 24.28 -25.89 -3.82
N ILE A 306 23.02 -25.48 -4.10
CA ILE A 306 22.74 -24.24 -4.85
C ILE A 306 23.17 -23.01 -4.06
N ARG A 307 22.84 -22.92 -2.77
CA ARG A 307 23.26 -21.80 -1.89
C ARG A 307 24.78 -21.62 -1.83
N GLU A 308 25.49 -22.74 -1.86
CA GLU A 308 26.96 -22.78 -1.82
C GLU A 308 27.61 -22.64 -3.22
N GLY A 309 26.81 -22.50 -4.28
CA GLY A 309 27.29 -22.38 -5.65
C GLY A 309 27.89 -23.67 -6.25
N ARG A 310 27.69 -24.83 -5.60
CA ARG A 310 28.18 -26.15 -6.07
C ARG A 310 27.27 -26.80 -7.11
N LEU A 311 26.02 -26.35 -7.21
CA LEU A 311 25.01 -26.89 -8.13
C LEU A 311 24.28 -25.72 -8.78
N LYS A 312 24.04 -25.78 -10.11
CA LYS A 312 23.26 -24.78 -10.81
C LYS A 312 21.76 -25.15 -10.79
N PRO A 313 20.86 -24.18 -10.70
CA PRO A 313 19.41 -24.44 -10.76
C PRO A 313 18.98 -25.22 -12.01
N THR A 314 19.63 -24.98 -13.14
CA THR A 314 19.39 -25.66 -14.43
C THR A 314 19.76 -27.14 -14.45
N ASP A 315 20.61 -27.56 -13.52
CA ASP A 315 21.06 -28.96 -13.44
C ASP A 315 20.09 -29.85 -12.63
N ILE A 316 19.09 -29.22 -11.95
CA ILE A 316 18.04 -29.95 -11.23
C ILE A 316 17.05 -30.51 -12.26
N ALA A 317 16.92 -31.85 -12.30
CA ALA A 317 15.97 -32.51 -13.16
C ALA A 317 14.52 -32.08 -12.85
N GLU A 318 13.64 -32.12 -13.85
CA GLU A 318 12.22 -31.73 -13.69
C GLU A 318 11.54 -32.54 -12.57
N ASP A 319 11.82 -33.83 -12.47
CA ASP A 319 11.26 -34.71 -11.44
C ASP A 319 11.80 -34.44 -10.02
N ASP A 320 12.92 -33.74 -9.88
CA ASP A 320 13.51 -33.34 -8.60
C ASP A 320 13.08 -31.90 -8.18
N ARG A 321 12.15 -31.28 -8.92
CA ARG A 321 11.56 -29.98 -8.60
C ARG A 321 10.23 -30.13 -7.88
N ASP A 322 10.04 -29.43 -6.75
CA ASP A 322 8.74 -29.31 -6.07
C ASP A 322 8.01 -28.05 -6.54
N TYR A 323 7.06 -28.22 -7.44
CA TYR A 323 6.12 -27.17 -7.84
C TYR A 323 5.00 -27.06 -6.80
N TYR A 324 5.34 -26.63 -5.60
CA TYR A 324 4.52 -26.75 -4.40
C TYR A 324 3.16 -26.03 -4.49
N LEU A 325 3.04 -24.92 -5.25
CA LEU A 325 1.75 -24.24 -5.45
C LEU A 325 0.83 -25.06 -6.36
N GLU A 326 1.36 -25.61 -7.46
CA GLU A 326 0.59 -26.46 -8.39
C GLU A 326 0.13 -27.75 -7.68
N ARG A 327 0.98 -28.32 -6.85
CA ARG A 327 0.67 -29.53 -6.08
C ARG A 327 -0.38 -29.32 -5.00
N ARG A 328 -0.29 -28.19 -4.26
CA ARG A 328 -1.21 -27.88 -3.14
C ARG A 328 -2.55 -27.31 -3.60
N TYR A 329 -2.54 -26.55 -4.68
CA TYR A 329 -3.68 -25.79 -5.19
C TYR A 329 -3.94 -26.03 -6.68
N PRO A 330 -4.37 -27.24 -7.08
CA PRO A 330 -4.48 -27.61 -8.50
C PRO A 330 -5.39 -26.70 -9.32
N ALA A 331 -6.44 -26.12 -8.72
CA ALA A 331 -7.39 -25.26 -9.41
C ALA A 331 -6.79 -23.89 -9.83
N PHE A 332 -5.80 -23.39 -9.10
CA PHE A 332 -5.19 -22.07 -9.30
C PHE A 332 -3.70 -22.14 -9.65
N GLY A 333 -3.01 -23.17 -9.20
CA GLY A 333 -1.58 -23.33 -9.40
C GLY A 333 -0.77 -22.12 -8.94
N ASN A 334 0.06 -21.60 -9.82
CA ASN A 334 0.87 -20.42 -9.55
C ASN A 334 0.06 -19.11 -9.39
N LEU A 335 -1.24 -19.11 -9.70
CA LEU A 335 -2.12 -17.93 -9.67
C LEU A 335 -2.93 -17.82 -8.38
N VAL A 336 -2.66 -18.64 -7.36
CA VAL A 336 -3.27 -18.46 -6.03
C VAL A 336 -3.08 -17.05 -5.49
N PRO A 337 -3.97 -16.55 -4.62
CA PRO A 337 -3.85 -15.22 -4.01
C PRO A 337 -2.49 -14.97 -3.35
N ARG A 338 -2.15 -13.68 -3.21
CA ARG A 338 -0.84 -13.24 -2.70
C ARG A 338 -0.50 -13.77 -1.32
N ASP A 339 -1.47 -13.77 -0.42
CA ASP A 339 -1.33 -14.26 0.95
C ASP A 339 -0.99 -15.76 0.97
N VAL A 340 -1.68 -16.56 0.16
CA VAL A 340 -1.43 -18.01 0.02
C VAL A 340 -0.05 -18.28 -0.58
N ALA A 341 0.27 -17.65 -1.71
CA ALA A 341 1.57 -17.83 -2.37
C ALA A 341 2.74 -17.42 -1.48
N SER A 342 2.59 -16.31 -0.74
CA SER A 342 3.64 -15.79 0.16
C SER A 342 3.89 -16.70 1.35
N ARG A 343 2.83 -17.21 2.01
CA ARG A 343 2.97 -18.16 3.11
C ARG A 343 3.65 -19.46 2.66
N ALA A 344 3.19 -20.00 1.52
CA ALA A 344 3.76 -21.24 0.99
C ALA A 344 5.26 -21.08 0.63
N ALA A 345 5.68 -19.95 0.07
CA ALA A 345 7.08 -19.68 -0.22
C ALA A 345 7.93 -19.58 1.07
N LYS A 346 7.44 -18.82 2.06
CA LYS A 346 8.12 -18.69 3.34
C LYS A 346 8.27 -20.05 4.04
N GLU A 347 7.20 -20.84 4.10
CA GLU A 347 7.21 -22.18 4.69
C GLU A 347 8.29 -23.07 4.05
N ARG A 348 8.39 -23.09 2.69
CA ARG A 348 9.46 -23.84 2.02
C ARG A 348 10.86 -23.36 2.43
N CYS A 349 11.05 -22.05 2.56
CA CYS A 349 12.33 -21.48 2.98
C CYS A 349 12.65 -21.83 4.45
N ASP A 350 11.68 -21.70 5.35
CA ASP A 350 11.84 -22.02 6.78
C ASP A 350 12.14 -23.52 7.00
N GLU A 351 11.60 -24.39 6.15
CA GLU A 351 11.92 -25.82 6.15
C GLU A 351 13.29 -26.16 5.57
N GLY A 352 14.03 -25.20 5.03
CA GLY A 352 15.39 -25.37 4.54
C GLY A 352 15.52 -25.60 3.03
N PHE A 353 14.44 -25.43 2.26
CA PHE A 353 14.45 -25.56 0.79
C PHE A 353 14.75 -24.25 0.04
N GLY A 354 14.98 -23.15 0.75
CA GLY A 354 15.32 -21.86 0.13
C GLY A 354 16.66 -21.88 -0.62
N VAL A 355 16.74 -21.11 -1.71
CA VAL A 355 17.78 -21.31 -2.76
C VAL A 355 18.81 -20.20 -2.91
N ASN A 356 18.64 -19.02 -2.28
CA ASN A 356 19.69 -18.00 -2.27
C ASN A 356 20.67 -18.19 -1.10
N ASN A 357 21.73 -17.38 -1.03
CA ASN A 357 22.75 -17.46 0.02
C ASN A 357 22.20 -17.34 1.46
N THR A 358 21.05 -16.70 1.66
CA THR A 358 20.38 -16.57 2.96
C THR A 358 19.37 -17.69 3.21
N GLY A 359 19.02 -18.49 2.20
CA GLY A 359 17.92 -19.46 2.27
C GLY A 359 16.52 -18.83 2.13
N GLU A 360 16.45 -17.54 1.80
CA GLU A 360 15.20 -16.77 1.68
C GLU A 360 14.88 -16.45 0.21
N ALA A 361 14.75 -17.49 -0.62
CA ALA A 361 14.28 -17.39 -2.00
C ALA A 361 13.68 -18.71 -2.50
N VAL A 362 12.78 -18.59 -3.47
CA VAL A 362 12.27 -19.69 -4.29
C VAL A 362 12.48 -19.35 -5.76
N PHE A 363 12.43 -20.32 -6.66
CA PHE A 363 12.59 -20.09 -8.08
C PHE A 363 11.27 -19.74 -8.78
N LEU A 364 11.35 -18.84 -9.74
CA LEU A 364 10.31 -18.54 -10.75
C LEU A 364 10.91 -18.79 -12.13
N ASP A 365 10.47 -19.85 -12.80
CA ASP A 365 11.09 -20.43 -14.00
C ASP A 365 10.22 -20.29 -15.24
N PHE A 366 10.81 -19.81 -16.33
CA PHE A 366 10.16 -19.61 -17.61
C PHE A 366 10.51 -20.66 -18.67
N ALA A 367 11.33 -21.64 -18.36
CA ALA A 367 11.79 -22.65 -19.33
C ALA A 367 10.62 -23.38 -20.02
N ALA A 368 9.61 -23.80 -19.23
CA ALA A 368 8.41 -24.45 -19.75
C ALA A 368 7.59 -23.54 -20.70
N ALA A 369 7.43 -22.26 -20.33
CA ALA A 369 6.70 -21.29 -21.14
C ALA A 369 7.44 -20.97 -22.44
N ILE A 370 8.76 -20.84 -22.40
CA ILE A 370 9.60 -20.64 -23.59
C ILE A 370 9.43 -21.82 -24.54
N GLY A 371 9.50 -23.06 -24.03
CA GLY A 371 9.29 -24.25 -24.83
C GLY A 371 7.90 -24.31 -25.47
N ARG A 372 6.86 -24.09 -24.71
CA ARG A 372 5.47 -24.09 -25.16
C ARG A 372 5.22 -23.06 -26.26
N TYR A 373 5.53 -21.78 -26.00
CA TYR A 373 5.34 -20.70 -26.97
C TYR A 373 6.22 -20.86 -28.21
N GLY A 374 7.40 -21.46 -28.06
CA GLY A 374 8.27 -21.77 -29.19
C GLY A 374 7.66 -22.78 -30.13
N LYS A 375 7.10 -23.89 -29.63
CA LYS A 375 6.39 -24.91 -30.39
C LYS A 375 5.14 -24.32 -31.06
N GLU A 376 4.29 -23.62 -30.31
CA GLU A 376 3.10 -22.95 -30.86
C GLU A 376 3.44 -22.03 -32.05
N LYS A 377 4.51 -21.24 -31.91
CA LYS A 377 4.93 -20.29 -32.94
C LYS A 377 5.60 -20.97 -34.14
N ALA A 378 6.32 -22.08 -33.93
CA ALA A 378 6.85 -22.92 -34.99
C ALA A 378 5.71 -23.55 -35.82
N HIS A 379 4.72 -24.13 -35.11
CA HIS A 379 3.52 -24.71 -35.72
C HIS A 379 2.79 -23.70 -36.61
N VAL A 380 2.44 -22.52 -36.10
CA VAL A 380 1.74 -21.46 -36.84
C VAL A 380 2.51 -21.01 -38.08
N LYS A 381 3.86 -21.10 -38.04
CA LYS A 381 4.72 -20.74 -39.18
C LYS A 381 5.05 -21.89 -40.11
N GLY A 382 4.56 -23.10 -39.86
CA GLY A 382 4.91 -24.29 -40.62
C GLY A 382 6.39 -24.70 -40.53
N LEU A 383 7.03 -24.41 -39.40
CA LEU A 383 8.43 -24.72 -39.09
C LEU A 383 8.52 -25.99 -38.23
N ASP A 384 9.71 -26.61 -38.15
CA ASP A 384 9.91 -27.84 -37.37
C ASP A 384 9.80 -27.57 -35.84
N GLU A 385 8.77 -28.15 -35.24
CA GLU A 385 8.50 -28.07 -33.79
C GLU A 385 9.46 -28.91 -32.95
N ASN A 386 10.25 -29.80 -33.56
CA ASN A 386 11.22 -30.67 -32.92
C ASN A 386 12.63 -30.05 -32.95
N ASP A 387 12.86 -29.01 -33.75
CA ASP A 387 14.12 -28.24 -33.67
C ASP A 387 14.19 -27.45 -32.37
N SER A 388 14.89 -28.00 -31.39
CA SER A 388 15.04 -27.40 -30.04
C SER A 388 15.62 -25.97 -30.08
N ALA A 389 16.60 -25.70 -30.95
CA ALA A 389 17.23 -24.39 -31.07
C ALA A 389 16.24 -23.35 -31.62
N LEU A 390 15.48 -23.73 -32.63
CA LEU A 390 14.43 -22.91 -33.23
C LEU A 390 13.31 -22.63 -32.23
N VAL A 391 12.83 -23.67 -31.55
CA VAL A 391 11.79 -23.57 -30.50
C VAL A 391 12.24 -22.60 -29.39
N GLN A 392 13.46 -22.76 -28.88
CA GLN A 392 14.01 -21.85 -27.86
C GLN A 392 14.08 -20.40 -28.36
N LYS A 393 14.55 -20.17 -29.57
CA LYS A 393 14.62 -18.84 -30.19
C LYS A 393 13.24 -18.20 -30.32
N LEU A 394 12.26 -18.92 -30.86
CA LEU A 394 10.90 -18.40 -31.03
C LEU A 394 10.20 -18.14 -29.70
N GLY A 395 10.34 -19.05 -28.74
CA GLY A 395 9.77 -18.89 -27.40
C GLY A 395 10.36 -17.70 -26.65
N LYS A 396 11.68 -17.51 -26.67
CA LYS A 396 12.34 -16.32 -26.10
C LYS A 396 11.82 -15.02 -26.73
N GLN A 397 11.51 -15.00 -28.02
CA GLN A 397 10.91 -13.82 -28.69
C GLN A 397 9.51 -13.51 -28.14
N VAL A 398 8.68 -14.52 -27.89
CA VAL A 398 7.33 -14.34 -27.32
C VAL A 398 7.42 -13.82 -25.88
N ILE A 399 8.25 -14.44 -25.05
CA ILE A 399 8.47 -14.01 -23.66
C ILE A 399 9.05 -12.59 -23.61
N LYS A 400 9.98 -12.24 -24.51
CA LYS A 400 10.52 -10.88 -24.62
C LYS A 400 9.43 -9.85 -24.95
N ALA A 401 8.51 -10.19 -25.85
CA ALA A 401 7.39 -9.30 -26.19
C ALA A 401 6.44 -9.09 -24.99
N LYS A 402 6.24 -10.12 -24.14
CA LYS A 402 5.37 -10.06 -22.94
C LYS A 402 6.06 -9.41 -21.74
N TYR A 403 7.31 -9.75 -21.43
CA TYR A 403 7.96 -9.46 -20.16
C TYR A 403 9.37 -8.86 -20.30
N GLY A 404 9.82 -8.51 -21.50
CA GLY A 404 11.21 -8.11 -21.75
C GLY A 404 11.72 -6.99 -20.84
N ASN A 405 10.88 -6.00 -20.55
CA ASN A 405 11.24 -4.91 -19.62
C ASN A 405 11.49 -5.40 -18.20
N LEU A 406 10.69 -6.38 -17.73
CA LEU A 406 10.82 -6.96 -16.39
C LEU A 406 12.08 -7.85 -16.31
N PHE A 407 12.36 -8.62 -17.36
CA PHE A 407 13.55 -9.45 -17.45
C PHE A 407 14.82 -8.60 -17.47
N GLN A 408 14.83 -7.52 -18.26
CA GLN A 408 15.95 -6.58 -18.28
C GLN A 408 16.15 -5.90 -16.92
N MET A 409 15.07 -5.55 -16.22
CA MET A 409 15.16 -4.98 -14.88
C MET A 409 15.78 -5.98 -13.89
N TYR A 410 15.34 -7.25 -13.92
CA TYR A 410 15.88 -8.30 -13.07
C TYR A 410 17.38 -8.52 -13.37
N GLU A 411 17.74 -8.68 -14.63
CA GLU A 411 19.13 -8.86 -15.07
C GLU A 411 20.05 -7.73 -14.58
N LYS A 412 19.60 -6.46 -14.70
CA LYS A 412 20.36 -5.30 -14.22
C LYS A 412 20.55 -5.25 -12.69
N ILE A 413 19.66 -5.86 -11.92
CA ILE A 413 19.71 -5.85 -10.44
C ILE A 413 20.47 -7.05 -9.90
N VAL A 414 20.27 -8.23 -10.50
CA VAL A 414 20.75 -9.52 -9.98
C VAL A 414 21.95 -10.06 -10.78
N ASP A 415 22.22 -9.50 -11.95
CA ASP A 415 23.27 -9.96 -12.90
C ASP A 415 23.05 -11.43 -13.34
N GLN A 416 21.78 -11.82 -13.54
CA GLN A 416 21.41 -13.14 -14.05
C GLN A 416 20.40 -13.01 -15.19
N ASN A 417 20.59 -13.78 -16.26
CA ASN A 417 19.72 -13.79 -17.43
C ASN A 417 18.48 -14.68 -17.20
N PRO A 418 17.26 -14.11 -17.04
CA PRO A 418 16.05 -14.90 -16.76
C PRO A 418 15.60 -15.80 -17.91
N TYR A 419 16.14 -15.63 -19.12
CA TYR A 419 15.87 -16.53 -20.24
C TYR A 419 16.64 -17.85 -20.16
N GLU A 420 17.61 -17.94 -19.28
CA GLU A 420 18.54 -19.07 -19.16
C GLU A 420 18.56 -19.69 -17.77
N THR A 421 18.33 -18.87 -16.74
CA THR A 421 18.35 -19.27 -15.34
C THR A 421 17.06 -18.84 -14.65
N PRO A 422 16.42 -19.67 -13.80
CA PRO A 422 15.24 -19.27 -13.04
C PRO A 422 15.50 -18.02 -12.20
N MET A 423 14.54 -17.10 -12.16
CA MET A 423 14.58 -15.95 -11.26
C MET A 423 14.48 -16.42 -9.80
N MET A 424 15.20 -15.77 -8.91
CA MET A 424 14.97 -15.87 -7.48
C MET A 424 13.97 -14.83 -7.02
N ILE A 425 12.93 -15.27 -6.31
CA ILE A 425 11.90 -14.41 -5.74
C ILE A 425 11.67 -14.75 -4.27
N TYR A 426 11.24 -13.76 -3.48
CA TYR A 426 10.86 -13.92 -2.09
C TYR A 426 9.72 -12.98 -1.72
N PRO A 427 8.84 -13.33 -0.76
CA PRO A 427 7.78 -12.45 -0.30
C PRO A 427 8.30 -11.18 0.37
N ALA A 428 7.60 -10.06 0.13
CA ALA A 428 7.91 -8.79 0.79
C ALA A 428 6.64 -7.99 1.09
N VAL A 429 6.68 -7.19 2.14
CA VAL A 429 5.60 -6.25 2.47
C VAL A 429 5.43 -5.27 1.34
N HIS A 430 4.18 -5.08 0.90
CA HIS A 430 3.86 -4.32 -0.30
C HIS A 430 2.79 -3.25 -0.11
N TYR A 431 1.72 -3.53 0.63
CA TYR A 431 0.59 -2.62 0.82
C TYR A 431 0.06 -2.73 2.25
N THR A 432 -0.43 -1.62 2.79
CA THR A 432 -1.07 -1.60 4.10
C THR A 432 -2.57 -1.35 3.94
N MET A 433 -3.41 -2.30 4.37
CA MET A 433 -4.85 -2.14 4.39
C MET A 433 -5.32 -1.44 5.68
N GLY A 434 -4.51 -1.47 6.72
CA GLY A 434 -4.69 -0.61 7.89
C GLY A 434 -4.32 0.84 7.60
N GLY A 435 -4.71 1.74 8.48
CA GLY A 435 -4.45 3.17 8.36
C GLY A 435 -5.37 4.00 9.24
N VAL A 436 -5.44 5.29 8.99
CA VAL A 436 -6.33 6.18 9.74
C VAL A 436 -7.79 5.79 9.51
N TRP A 437 -8.55 5.67 10.58
CA TRP A 437 -9.99 5.46 10.49
C TRP A 437 -10.69 6.67 9.87
N VAL A 438 -11.56 6.43 8.91
CA VAL A 438 -12.40 7.45 8.27
C VAL A 438 -13.85 7.00 8.19
N ASP A 439 -14.78 7.94 8.18
CA ASP A 439 -16.19 7.69 7.89
C ASP A 439 -16.45 7.57 6.37
N TYR A 440 -17.71 7.51 5.97
CA TYR A 440 -18.10 7.44 4.55
C TYR A 440 -17.69 8.71 3.77
N ASN A 441 -17.46 9.83 4.46
CA ASN A 441 -17.03 11.09 3.88
C ASN A 441 -15.50 11.24 3.80
N LEU A 442 -14.74 10.21 4.12
CA LEU A 442 -13.26 10.23 4.24
C LEU A 442 -12.75 11.15 5.36
N MET A 443 -13.62 11.58 6.28
CA MET A 443 -13.24 12.37 7.44
C MET A 443 -12.87 11.46 8.62
N THR A 444 -11.79 11.82 9.32
CA THR A 444 -11.33 11.12 10.51
C THR A 444 -12.20 11.44 11.72
N THR A 445 -11.90 10.87 12.90
CA THR A 445 -12.54 11.27 14.15
C THR A 445 -12.18 12.68 14.63
N VAL A 446 -11.26 13.36 13.95
CA VAL A 446 -10.95 14.77 14.13
C VAL A 446 -11.65 15.59 13.05
N PRO A 447 -12.65 16.40 13.39
CA PRO A 447 -13.37 17.21 12.40
C PRO A 447 -12.42 18.11 11.57
N GLY A 448 -12.63 18.16 10.25
CA GLY A 448 -11.78 18.90 9.33
C GLY A 448 -10.46 18.22 8.95
N CYS A 449 -10.18 17.03 9.51
CA CYS A 449 -9.06 16.20 9.10
C CYS A 449 -9.57 15.01 8.28
N PHE A 450 -9.08 14.88 7.05
CA PHE A 450 -9.44 13.83 6.10
C PHE A 450 -8.23 12.94 5.82
N ALA A 451 -8.45 11.66 5.51
CA ALA A 451 -7.39 10.76 5.06
C ALA A 451 -7.84 10.01 3.80
N ILE A 452 -6.99 9.98 2.77
CA ILE A 452 -7.32 9.44 1.44
C ILE A 452 -6.23 8.48 0.94
N GLY A 453 -6.63 7.59 0.04
CA GLY A 453 -5.77 6.55 -0.51
C GLY A 453 -5.26 5.61 0.58
N GLU A 454 -4.05 5.10 0.43
CA GLU A 454 -3.44 4.13 1.35
C GLU A 454 -3.16 4.69 2.77
N ALA A 455 -3.35 5.99 3.01
CA ALA A 455 -3.23 6.57 4.35
C ALA A 455 -4.42 6.23 5.25
N ASN A 456 -5.61 5.96 4.68
CA ASN A 456 -6.76 5.47 5.44
C ASN A 456 -6.80 3.93 5.48
N PHE A 457 -7.64 3.36 6.37
CA PHE A 457 -7.76 1.91 6.55
C PHE A 457 -8.49 1.18 5.42
N SER A 458 -8.92 1.91 4.45
CA SER A 458 -9.35 1.57 3.12
C SER A 458 -10.53 0.59 2.92
N ASP A 459 -10.89 0.44 1.68
CA ASP A 459 -12.01 -0.37 1.21
C ASP A 459 -11.62 -1.83 0.90
N HIS A 460 -10.44 -2.28 1.32
CA HIS A 460 -9.87 -3.58 0.91
C HIS A 460 -9.98 -4.69 1.95
N GLY A 461 -10.47 -4.38 3.16
CA GLY A 461 -10.54 -5.38 4.23
C GLY A 461 -9.17 -5.91 4.65
N ALA A 462 -9.07 -7.24 4.84
CA ALA A 462 -7.84 -7.87 5.32
C ALA A 462 -6.84 -8.26 4.22
N ASN A 463 -7.26 -8.19 2.94
CA ASN A 463 -6.41 -8.47 1.79
C ASN A 463 -6.93 -7.73 0.55
N ARG A 464 -6.03 -7.07 -0.18
CA ARG A 464 -6.35 -6.26 -1.35
C ARG A 464 -6.27 -7.08 -2.65
N LEU A 465 -7.26 -6.95 -3.52
CA LEU A 465 -7.15 -7.47 -4.89
C LEU A 465 -6.03 -6.79 -5.67
N GLY A 466 -5.35 -7.53 -6.52
CA GLY A 466 -4.39 -6.97 -7.47
C GLY A 466 -4.99 -5.79 -8.25
N ALA A 467 -4.18 -4.78 -8.57
CA ALA A 467 -4.58 -3.59 -9.34
C ALA A 467 -5.65 -2.66 -8.72
N SER A 468 -6.00 -2.81 -7.42
CA SER A 468 -7.02 -1.98 -6.76
C SER A 468 -6.46 -0.79 -5.96
N ALA A 469 -5.15 -0.75 -5.63
CA ALA A 469 -4.57 0.36 -4.86
C ALA A 469 -4.65 1.70 -5.58
N LEU A 470 -4.27 1.73 -6.86
CA LEU A 470 -4.33 2.94 -7.68
C LEU A 470 -5.78 3.39 -7.92
N MET A 471 -6.70 2.43 -8.05
CA MET A 471 -8.13 2.69 -8.18
C MET A 471 -8.66 3.44 -6.96
N GLN A 472 -8.35 3.00 -5.73
CA GLN A 472 -8.78 3.68 -4.51
C GLN A 472 -8.19 5.09 -4.41
N GLY A 473 -6.89 5.27 -4.65
CA GLY A 473 -6.27 6.58 -4.58
C GLY A 473 -6.92 7.61 -5.50
N LEU A 474 -7.27 7.22 -6.73
CA LEU A 474 -7.95 8.09 -7.70
C LEU A 474 -9.45 8.25 -7.39
N ALA A 475 -10.11 7.22 -6.86
CA ALA A 475 -11.50 7.31 -6.40
C ALA A 475 -11.62 8.36 -5.30
N ASP A 476 -10.80 8.26 -4.26
CA ASP A 476 -10.81 9.19 -3.14
C ASP A 476 -10.47 10.61 -3.60
N GLY A 477 -9.41 10.79 -4.39
CA GLY A 477 -8.92 12.09 -4.78
C GLY A 477 -9.78 12.82 -5.81
N TYR A 478 -10.27 12.13 -6.85
CA TYR A 478 -11.05 12.76 -7.93
C TYR A 478 -12.56 12.74 -7.69
N PHE A 479 -13.10 11.67 -7.08
CA PHE A 479 -14.54 11.41 -7.14
C PHE A 479 -15.26 11.39 -5.78
N VAL A 480 -14.54 11.30 -4.65
CA VAL A 480 -15.17 11.27 -3.33
C VAL A 480 -14.88 12.54 -2.54
N LEU A 481 -13.61 12.78 -2.21
CA LEU A 481 -13.20 13.92 -1.37
C LEU A 481 -13.71 15.28 -1.87
N PRO A 482 -13.71 15.60 -3.18
CA PRO A 482 -14.17 16.90 -3.65
C PRO A 482 -15.62 17.23 -3.29
N TYR A 483 -16.47 16.21 -3.14
CA TYR A 483 -17.84 16.36 -2.65
C TYR A 483 -17.90 16.47 -1.13
N THR A 484 -17.30 15.51 -0.44
CA THR A 484 -17.45 15.36 1.01
C THR A 484 -16.76 16.44 1.81
N ILE A 485 -15.59 16.92 1.36
CA ILE A 485 -14.92 18.07 1.98
C ILE A 485 -15.73 19.37 1.78
N GLY A 486 -16.42 19.50 0.63
CA GLY A 486 -17.29 20.65 0.36
C GLY A 486 -18.46 20.72 1.34
N ASP A 487 -19.06 19.60 1.69
CA ASP A 487 -20.12 19.53 2.69
C ASP A 487 -19.64 20.00 4.09
N TYR A 488 -18.47 19.54 4.50
CA TYR A 488 -17.84 20.00 5.74
C TYR A 488 -17.54 21.51 5.72
N LEU A 489 -16.95 22.00 4.61
CA LEU A 489 -16.54 23.40 4.47
C LEU A 489 -17.74 24.35 4.33
N ALA A 490 -18.93 23.85 4.02
CA ALA A 490 -20.15 24.66 3.99
C ALA A 490 -20.47 25.29 5.35
N ASP A 491 -20.07 24.67 6.46
CA ASP A 491 -20.21 25.22 7.80
C ASP A 491 -19.14 26.28 8.14
N ASP A 492 -18.03 26.29 7.39
CA ASP A 492 -16.88 27.14 7.65
C ASP A 492 -16.80 28.40 6.77
N ILE A 493 -17.80 28.69 5.93
CA ILE A 493 -17.80 29.83 5.01
C ILE A 493 -17.67 31.19 5.71
N ARG A 494 -17.97 31.26 7.03
CA ARG A 494 -17.88 32.48 7.85
C ARG A 494 -16.67 32.51 8.77
N THR A 495 -15.84 31.48 8.75
CA THR A 495 -14.70 31.35 9.68
C THR A 495 -13.62 32.42 9.44
N GLY A 496 -13.49 32.91 8.20
CA GLY A 496 -12.44 33.87 7.84
C GLY A 496 -11.04 33.24 7.81
N ALA A 497 -10.01 34.08 7.70
CA ALA A 497 -8.63 33.62 7.71
C ALA A 497 -8.22 33.14 9.12
N ILE A 498 -7.54 31.99 9.16
CA ILE A 498 -7.05 31.40 10.41
C ILE A 498 -5.64 31.91 10.67
N SER A 499 -5.42 32.54 11.83
CA SER A 499 -4.10 33.05 12.22
C SER A 499 -3.17 31.93 12.66
N THR A 500 -1.93 31.97 12.23
CA THR A 500 -0.83 31.12 12.71
C THR A 500 -0.21 31.61 14.02
N ASP A 501 -0.65 32.77 14.54
CA ASP A 501 -0.16 33.35 15.78
C ASP A 501 -0.97 32.93 17.02
N SER A 502 -1.90 31.98 16.83
CA SER A 502 -2.70 31.47 17.95
C SER A 502 -1.89 30.60 18.90
N PRO A 503 -2.28 30.51 20.19
CA PRO A 503 -1.59 29.70 21.20
C PRO A 503 -1.46 28.23 20.82
N GLU A 504 -2.42 27.69 20.06
CA GLU A 504 -2.40 26.29 19.64
C GLU A 504 -1.28 26.02 18.62
N PHE A 505 -0.98 26.97 17.74
CA PHE A 505 0.17 26.87 16.83
C PHE A 505 1.49 26.99 17.59
N GLU A 506 1.57 27.90 18.56
CA GLU A 506 2.75 28.07 19.39
C GLU A 506 3.05 26.82 20.23
N GLU A 507 2.03 26.22 20.84
CA GLU A 507 2.16 24.98 21.61
C GLU A 507 2.62 23.82 20.73
N ALA A 508 2.02 23.64 19.54
CA ALA A 508 2.38 22.58 18.61
C ALA A 508 3.83 22.74 18.09
N GLU A 509 4.23 23.96 17.73
CA GLU A 509 5.61 24.25 17.34
C GLU A 509 6.60 23.97 18.47
N SER A 510 6.30 24.41 19.68
CA SER A 510 7.14 24.20 20.86
C SER A 510 7.37 22.70 21.13
N LYS A 511 6.34 21.86 21.01
CA LYS A 511 6.45 20.40 21.12
C LYS A 511 7.38 19.82 20.06
N VAL A 512 7.24 20.25 18.80
CA VAL A 512 8.08 19.81 17.69
C VAL A 512 9.54 20.20 17.94
N ARG A 513 9.82 21.45 18.33
CA ARG A 513 11.16 21.92 18.65
C ARG A 513 11.77 21.13 19.81
N SER A 514 11.02 20.91 20.88
CA SER A 514 11.50 20.12 22.02
C SER A 514 11.87 18.68 21.63
N GLN A 515 11.13 18.07 20.74
CA GLN A 515 11.45 16.73 20.24
C GLN A 515 12.73 16.74 19.39
N ILE A 516 12.90 17.72 18.52
CA ILE A 516 14.09 17.90 17.69
C ILE A 516 15.32 18.13 18.57
N ASP A 517 15.23 19.05 19.53
CA ASP A 517 16.31 19.37 20.46
C ASP A 517 16.70 18.16 21.31
N GLY A 518 15.70 17.35 21.71
CA GLY A 518 15.94 16.09 22.39
C GLY A 518 16.82 15.13 21.60
N PHE A 519 16.58 14.98 20.29
CA PHE A 519 17.41 14.13 19.45
C PHE A 519 18.80 14.70 19.16
N ILE A 520 18.89 15.98 18.86
CA ILE A 520 20.19 16.64 18.57
C ILE A 520 21.12 16.64 19.79
N ASN A 521 20.56 16.85 20.98
CA ASN A 521 21.34 16.92 22.23
C ASN A 521 21.60 15.53 22.86
N ASN A 522 20.99 14.47 22.32
CA ASN A 522 21.20 13.12 22.84
C ASN A 522 22.63 12.63 22.53
N LYS A 523 23.32 12.12 23.56
CA LYS A 523 24.70 11.60 23.45
C LYS A 523 24.73 10.08 23.33
N GLY A 524 23.78 9.54 22.55
CA GLY A 524 23.72 8.11 22.31
C GLY A 524 24.89 7.58 21.46
N THR A 525 24.99 6.27 21.37
CA THR A 525 26.08 5.56 20.70
C THR A 525 25.64 4.85 19.41
N LYS A 526 24.33 4.65 19.22
CA LYS A 526 23.77 3.86 18.11
C LYS A 526 23.13 4.74 17.06
N THR A 527 23.34 4.37 15.81
CA THR A 527 22.73 5.08 14.67
C THR A 527 21.21 4.86 14.60
N VAL A 528 20.50 5.80 13.97
CA VAL A 528 19.06 5.66 13.71
C VAL A 528 18.74 4.38 12.91
N ASP A 529 19.59 4.06 11.93
CA ASP A 529 19.43 2.86 11.10
C ASP A 529 19.56 1.55 11.89
N TYR A 530 20.36 1.52 12.97
CA TYR A 530 20.42 0.37 13.86
C TYR A 530 19.05 0.07 14.46
N PHE A 531 18.37 1.10 14.99
CA PHE A 531 17.05 0.95 15.61
C PHE A 531 15.98 0.56 14.59
N HIS A 532 15.99 1.18 13.41
CA HIS A 532 15.01 0.86 12.37
C HIS A 532 15.18 -0.58 11.86
N ARG A 533 16.42 -1.03 11.65
CA ARG A 533 16.71 -2.43 11.25
C ARG A 533 16.26 -3.42 12.32
N LYS A 534 16.55 -3.13 13.60
CA LYS A 534 16.15 -3.99 14.71
C LYS A 534 14.63 -4.07 14.85
N LEU A 535 13.93 -2.94 14.73
CA LEU A 535 12.46 -2.89 14.69
C LEU A 535 11.92 -3.74 13.52
N GLY A 536 12.41 -3.51 12.31
CA GLY A 536 11.98 -4.25 11.12
C GLY A 536 12.15 -5.76 11.25
N LYS A 537 13.24 -6.19 11.89
CA LYS A 537 13.53 -7.61 12.15
C LYS A 537 12.55 -8.24 13.15
N ILE A 538 12.24 -7.53 14.25
CA ILE A 538 11.24 -7.98 15.24
C ILE A 538 9.88 -8.12 14.56
N ILE A 539 9.44 -7.10 13.82
CA ILE A 539 8.13 -7.09 13.16
C ILE A 539 8.05 -8.16 12.07
N TRP A 540 9.10 -8.34 11.25
CA TRP A 540 9.12 -9.37 10.21
C TRP A 540 9.03 -10.78 10.79
N ASN A 541 9.84 -11.08 11.80
CA ASN A 541 9.94 -12.42 12.35
C ASN A 541 8.71 -12.82 13.17
N LYS A 542 8.11 -11.89 13.91
CA LYS A 542 7.02 -12.18 14.88
C LYS A 542 5.64 -11.71 14.46
N CYS A 543 5.58 -10.73 13.55
CA CYS A 543 4.33 -10.12 13.09
C CYS A 543 4.19 -10.13 11.55
N GLY A 544 5.02 -10.90 10.85
CA GLY A 544 5.03 -11.00 9.39
C GLY A 544 3.88 -11.84 8.82
N MET A 545 4.21 -12.93 8.14
CA MET A 545 3.24 -13.76 7.43
C MET A 545 2.53 -14.80 8.31
N SER A 546 3.21 -15.31 9.33
CA SER A 546 2.68 -16.28 10.30
C SER A 546 2.88 -15.68 11.69
N ARG A 547 1.86 -15.74 12.50
CA ARG A 547 1.79 -15.09 13.81
C ARG A 547 1.25 -16.06 14.85
N ASN A 548 1.84 -16.07 16.03
CA ASN A 548 1.30 -16.83 17.16
C ASN A 548 1.28 -15.96 18.43
N LYS A 549 0.52 -16.40 19.41
CA LYS A 549 0.27 -15.64 20.65
C LYS A 549 1.57 -15.29 21.39
N GLU A 550 2.51 -16.24 21.46
CA GLU A 550 3.78 -16.06 22.16
C GLU A 550 4.66 -15.06 21.44
N GLY A 551 4.89 -15.23 20.13
CA GLY A 551 5.69 -14.31 19.33
C GLY A 551 5.13 -12.89 19.29
N LEU A 552 3.80 -12.72 19.28
CA LEU A 552 3.18 -11.40 19.35
C LEU A 552 3.38 -10.72 20.71
N ASN A 553 3.29 -11.47 21.83
CA ASN A 553 3.60 -10.93 23.16
C ASN A 553 5.08 -10.53 23.30
N GLU A 554 5.98 -11.36 22.75
CA GLU A 554 7.40 -11.03 22.71
C GLU A 554 7.64 -9.77 21.86
N ALA A 555 6.99 -9.66 20.68
CA ALA A 555 7.11 -8.49 19.82
C ALA A 555 6.68 -7.20 20.55
N ILE A 556 5.55 -7.22 21.25
CA ILE A 556 5.08 -6.06 22.05
C ILE A 556 6.15 -5.65 23.08
N SER A 557 6.70 -6.62 23.79
CA SER A 557 7.69 -6.38 24.83
C SER A 557 9.02 -5.88 24.26
N GLU A 558 9.51 -6.51 23.18
CA GLU A 558 10.77 -6.15 22.53
C GLU A 558 10.71 -4.78 21.85
N VAL A 559 9.59 -4.45 21.17
CA VAL A 559 9.41 -3.13 20.54
C VAL A 559 9.33 -2.04 21.60
N LYS A 560 8.65 -2.28 22.71
CA LYS A 560 8.61 -1.34 23.83
C LYS A 560 10.02 -1.10 24.41
N ALA A 561 10.77 -2.16 24.68
CA ALA A 561 12.14 -2.06 25.17
C ALA A 561 13.06 -1.34 24.16
N LEU A 562 12.91 -1.64 22.87
CA LEU A 562 13.66 -0.99 21.80
C LEU A 562 13.34 0.51 21.70
N ARG A 563 12.08 0.91 21.91
CA ARG A 563 11.66 2.31 21.96
C ARG A 563 12.29 3.05 23.14
N GLU A 564 12.33 2.43 24.32
CA GLU A 564 13.00 3.00 25.50
C GLU A 564 14.52 3.14 25.28
N GLU A 565 15.15 2.12 24.66
CA GLU A 565 16.57 2.15 24.28
C GLU A 565 16.83 3.26 23.24
N PHE A 566 15.93 3.44 22.26
CA PHE A 566 16.05 4.46 21.21
C PHE A 566 16.18 5.86 21.81
N TYR A 567 15.28 6.25 22.70
CA TYR A 567 15.34 7.58 23.32
C TYR A 567 16.56 7.80 24.23
N LYS A 568 17.16 6.73 24.75
CA LYS A 568 18.37 6.81 25.59
C LYS A 568 19.66 6.83 24.79
N ASP A 569 19.73 6.07 23.69
CA ASP A 569 21.01 5.70 23.06
C ASP A 569 21.09 6.02 21.55
N VAL A 570 20.07 6.68 20.98
CA VAL A 570 20.16 7.11 19.58
C VAL A 570 21.13 8.29 19.44
N PHE A 571 22.00 8.21 18.46
CA PHE A 571 22.91 9.29 18.07
C PHE A 571 22.46 9.93 16.76
N VAL A 572 22.22 11.22 16.79
CA VAL A 572 21.87 12.05 15.63
C VAL A 572 22.97 13.09 15.41
N PRO A 573 23.85 12.90 14.42
CA PRO A 573 24.90 13.87 14.12
C PRO A 573 24.33 15.13 13.47
N GLY A 574 25.11 16.24 13.53
CA GLY A 574 24.78 17.50 12.87
C GLY A 574 23.91 18.42 13.74
N THR A 575 23.26 19.37 13.10
CA THR A 575 22.44 20.42 13.74
C THR A 575 21.00 20.39 13.22
N ALA A 576 20.10 21.12 13.88
CA ALA A 576 18.69 21.19 13.51
C ALA A 576 18.41 22.22 12.40
N ASP A 577 19.28 23.20 12.24
CA ASP A 577 19.13 24.41 11.41
C ASP A 577 19.71 24.26 9.99
N SER A 578 19.81 23.03 9.51
CA SER A 578 20.31 22.71 8.17
C SER A 578 19.72 21.38 7.68
N PHE A 579 20.07 20.98 6.46
CA PHE A 579 19.75 19.64 5.96
C PHE A 579 20.38 18.59 6.89
N ASN A 580 19.54 17.79 7.50
CA ASN A 580 19.95 16.72 8.42
C ASN A 580 19.08 15.48 8.19
N GLU A 581 19.56 14.54 7.37
CA GLU A 581 18.86 13.30 7.06
C GLU A 581 18.76 12.35 8.28
N PRO A 582 19.80 12.15 9.10
CA PRO A 582 19.68 11.39 10.36
C PRO A 582 18.59 11.91 11.28
N LEU A 583 18.43 13.23 11.43
CA LEU A 583 17.36 13.83 12.22
C LEU A 583 15.97 13.52 11.64
N ALA A 584 15.80 13.68 10.33
CA ALA A 584 14.55 13.33 9.66
C ALA A 584 14.20 11.83 9.81
N LYS A 585 15.21 10.95 9.75
CA LYS A 585 15.04 9.52 10.03
C LYS A 585 14.70 9.26 11.49
N ALA A 586 15.32 9.94 12.45
CA ALA A 586 15.05 9.75 13.88
C ALA A 586 13.59 10.09 14.23
N LEU A 587 13.07 11.19 13.69
CA LEU A 587 11.67 11.58 13.87
C LEU A 587 10.70 10.51 13.34
N ARG A 588 10.99 9.92 12.16
CA ARG A 588 10.18 8.84 11.59
C ARG A 588 10.30 7.52 12.34
N VAL A 589 11.50 7.16 12.77
CA VAL A 589 11.74 5.91 13.50
C VAL A 589 11.07 5.96 14.87
N ALA A 590 11.02 7.12 15.52
CA ALA A 590 10.24 7.31 16.74
C ALA A 590 8.75 6.95 16.53
N ASP A 591 8.15 7.41 15.42
CA ASP A 591 6.77 7.11 15.09
C ASP A 591 6.58 5.63 14.66
N PHE A 592 7.54 5.04 13.95
CA PHE A 592 7.51 3.61 13.62
C PHE A 592 7.63 2.70 14.87
N LEU A 593 8.40 3.08 15.86
CA LEU A 593 8.51 2.33 17.12
C LEU A 593 7.17 2.31 17.87
N GLU A 594 6.48 3.44 17.93
CA GLU A 594 5.14 3.52 18.52
C GLU A 594 4.11 2.71 17.71
N LEU A 595 4.11 2.85 16.37
CA LEU A 595 3.22 2.07 15.50
C LEU A 595 3.51 0.57 15.59
N GLY A 596 4.77 0.16 15.67
CA GLY A 596 5.15 -1.26 15.78
C GLY A 596 4.55 -1.94 17.01
N GLU A 597 4.53 -1.24 18.14
CA GLU A 597 3.86 -1.72 19.37
C GLU A 597 2.35 -1.84 19.15
N LEU A 598 1.69 -0.84 18.54
CA LEU A 598 0.27 -0.88 18.24
C LEU A 598 -0.07 -1.97 17.20
N PHE A 599 0.79 -2.16 16.20
CA PHE A 599 0.66 -3.21 15.19
C PHE A 599 0.63 -4.62 15.82
N ALA A 600 1.60 -4.90 16.68
CA ALA A 600 1.70 -6.16 17.39
C ALA A 600 0.52 -6.37 18.35
N LYS A 601 0.08 -5.30 19.02
CA LYS A 601 -1.08 -5.31 19.91
C LYS A 601 -2.39 -5.60 19.16
N ASP A 602 -2.62 -4.97 18.01
CA ASP A 602 -3.80 -5.24 17.18
C ASP A 602 -3.80 -6.69 16.64
N ALA A 603 -2.65 -7.18 16.21
CA ALA A 603 -2.48 -8.56 15.78
C ALA A 603 -2.72 -9.57 16.92
N PHE A 604 -2.34 -9.23 18.15
CA PHE A 604 -2.58 -10.04 19.34
C PHE A 604 -4.08 -10.11 19.69
N GLU A 605 -4.77 -8.98 19.67
CA GLU A 605 -6.20 -8.89 19.98
C GLU A 605 -7.10 -9.59 18.96
N ARG A 606 -6.64 -9.72 17.70
CA ARG A 606 -7.38 -10.40 16.64
C ARG A 606 -6.92 -11.86 16.53
N SER A 607 -7.60 -12.75 17.25
CA SER A 607 -7.26 -14.18 17.31
C SER A 607 -7.88 -15.03 16.19
N GLU A 608 -8.23 -14.45 15.05
CA GLU A 608 -8.65 -15.15 13.83
C GLU A 608 -7.55 -15.12 12.77
N SER A 609 -7.73 -15.83 11.66
CA SER A 609 -6.93 -15.66 10.45
C SER A 609 -7.78 -15.11 9.31
N CYS A 610 -7.35 -13.98 8.74
CA CYS A 610 -8.01 -13.36 7.59
C CYS A 610 -6.99 -12.60 6.73
N GLY A 611 -7.04 -12.80 5.41
CA GLY A 611 -6.13 -12.16 4.46
C GLY A 611 -4.65 -12.34 4.83
N GLY A 612 -3.94 -11.23 4.95
CA GLY A 612 -2.54 -11.21 5.35
C GLY A 612 -2.29 -11.42 6.85
N HIS A 613 -3.33 -11.38 7.66
CA HIS A 613 -3.26 -11.69 9.08
C HIS A 613 -3.52 -13.18 9.31
N PHE A 614 -2.47 -13.96 9.49
CA PHE A 614 -2.55 -15.39 9.74
C PHE A 614 -2.07 -15.74 11.15
N ARG A 615 -2.97 -16.34 11.94
CA ARG A 615 -2.70 -16.84 13.29
C ARG A 615 -2.57 -18.36 13.25
N GLU A 616 -1.42 -18.87 13.72
CA GLU A 616 -1.14 -20.32 13.73
C GLU A 616 -2.17 -21.10 14.56
N GLU A 617 -2.77 -20.46 15.58
CA GLU A 617 -3.82 -21.05 16.39
C GLU A 617 -5.21 -21.06 15.70
N SER A 618 -5.35 -20.33 14.59
CA SER A 618 -6.61 -20.15 13.86
C SER A 618 -6.48 -20.58 12.42
N GLN A 619 -6.25 -21.89 12.23
CA GLN A 619 -6.14 -22.55 10.94
C GLN A 619 -6.95 -23.84 10.90
N THR A 620 -7.30 -24.27 9.69
CA THR A 620 -7.94 -25.57 9.47
C THR A 620 -6.94 -26.70 9.68
N SER A 621 -7.44 -27.94 9.77
CA SER A 621 -6.57 -29.14 9.80
C SER A 621 -5.64 -29.27 8.59
N GLU A 622 -5.92 -28.55 7.51
CA GLU A 622 -5.15 -28.54 6.27
C GLU A 622 -4.20 -27.33 6.16
N GLY A 623 -4.09 -26.50 7.23
CA GLY A 623 -3.21 -25.35 7.29
C GLY A 623 -3.75 -24.08 6.60
N GLU A 624 -5.04 -24.04 6.25
CA GLU A 624 -5.67 -22.87 5.66
C GLU A 624 -6.16 -21.90 6.73
N ALA A 625 -6.24 -20.60 6.38
CA ALA A 625 -6.71 -19.57 7.26
C ALA A 625 -8.15 -19.81 7.73
N LEU A 626 -8.37 -19.81 9.04
CA LEU A 626 -9.69 -19.95 9.66
C LEU A 626 -10.17 -18.61 10.20
N ARG A 627 -11.20 -18.08 9.56
CA ARG A 627 -11.85 -16.83 9.93
C ARG A 627 -12.91 -17.09 11.01
N ASP A 628 -13.06 -16.17 11.94
CA ASP A 628 -14.11 -16.19 12.97
C ASP A 628 -15.07 -15.00 12.78
N ASP A 629 -16.06 -15.21 11.91
CA ASP A 629 -17.03 -14.18 11.56
C ASP A 629 -17.97 -13.79 12.72
N LYS A 630 -18.15 -14.67 13.70
CA LYS A 630 -18.99 -14.39 14.87
C LYS A 630 -18.37 -13.35 15.80
N ASN A 631 -17.05 -13.42 16.00
CA ASN A 631 -16.36 -12.60 16.99
C ASN A 631 -15.57 -11.45 16.38
N PHE A 632 -15.17 -11.53 15.09
CA PHE A 632 -14.23 -10.59 14.49
C PHE A 632 -14.76 -9.83 13.27
N THR A 633 -16.06 -9.88 12.98
CA THR A 633 -16.67 -9.05 11.91
C THR A 633 -16.77 -7.59 12.35
N PHE A 634 -15.62 -6.96 12.55
CA PHE A 634 -15.49 -5.54 12.93
C PHE A 634 -14.21 -4.92 12.43
N VAL A 635 -14.20 -3.58 12.34
CA VAL A 635 -13.00 -2.77 12.20
C VAL A 635 -12.46 -2.47 13.60
N SER A 636 -11.19 -2.86 13.86
CA SER A 636 -10.51 -2.41 15.08
C SER A 636 -10.07 -0.96 14.89
N ALA A 637 -10.58 -0.06 15.73
CA ALA A 637 -10.22 1.35 15.69
C ALA A 637 -9.58 1.74 17.04
N TRP A 638 -8.31 2.11 16.99
CA TRP A 638 -7.49 2.41 18.16
C TRP A 638 -7.45 3.90 18.45
N GLU A 639 -7.80 4.26 19.67
CA GLU A 639 -7.69 5.62 20.20
C GLU A 639 -6.37 5.77 20.95
N TYR A 640 -5.59 6.80 20.62
CA TYR A 640 -4.35 7.13 21.34
C TYR A 640 -4.64 7.65 22.76
N LYS A 641 -3.93 7.16 23.76
CA LYS A 641 -4.07 7.54 25.18
C LYS A 641 -2.74 7.90 25.85
N GLY A 642 -1.92 8.67 25.13
CA GLY A 642 -0.61 9.14 25.64
C GLY A 642 0.56 8.23 25.25
N GLU A 643 0.32 6.94 25.13
CA GLU A 643 1.29 5.95 24.66
C GLU A 643 0.58 4.72 24.01
N PRO A 644 1.26 3.96 23.11
CA PRO A 644 0.66 2.81 22.45
C PRO A 644 0.16 1.72 23.39
N SER A 645 0.88 1.47 24.49
CA SER A 645 0.48 0.49 25.52
C SER A 645 -0.88 0.77 26.13
N LYS A 646 -1.24 2.05 26.24
CA LYS A 646 -2.53 2.54 26.78
C LYS A 646 -3.61 2.74 25.71
N ALA A 647 -3.29 2.52 24.43
CA ALA A 647 -4.24 2.70 23.36
C ALA A 647 -5.52 1.88 23.61
N LYS A 648 -6.68 2.51 23.36
CA LYS A 648 -7.99 1.91 23.62
C LYS A 648 -8.61 1.42 22.34
N LEU A 649 -9.01 0.16 22.33
CA LEU A 649 -9.72 -0.46 21.20
C LEU A 649 -11.20 -0.05 21.20
N HIS A 650 -11.68 0.45 20.07
CA HIS A 650 -13.07 0.59 19.71
C HIS A 650 -13.39 -0.35 18.56
N LYS A 651 -14.52 -1.04 18.61
CA LYS A 651 -14.97 -1.99 17.59
C LYS A 651 -16.11 -1.37 16.80
N GLU A 652 -15.90 -1.18 15.49
CA GLU A 652 -16.97 -0.84 14.57
C GLU A 652 -17.48 -2.12 13.92
N VAL A 653 -18.70 -2.53 14.27
CA VAL A 653 -19.30 -3.76 13.74
C VAL A 653 -19.61 -3.59 12.24
N LEU A 654 -19.10 -4.52 11.44
CA LEU A 654 -19.43 -4.62 10.02
C LEU A 654 -20.73 -5.40 9.83
N LYS A 655 -21.54 -4.96 8.87
CA LYS A 655 -22.79 -5.63 8.48
C LYS A 655 -22.74 -5.93 7.00
N TYR A 656 -23.17 -7.14 6.65
CA TYR A 656 -23.27 -7.62 5.27
C TYR A 656 -24.74 -7.90 4.97
N GLU A 657 -25.34 -7.02 4.17
CA GLU A 657 -26.77 -7.07 3.79
C GLU A 657 -26.93 -7.48 2.32
N ASN A 658 -25.88 -7.29 1.52
CA ASN A 658 -25.89 -7.50 0.06
C ASN A 658 -25.01 -8.67 -0.37
N ILE A 659 -24.16 -9.19 0.51
CA ILE A 659 -23.25 -10.31 0.25
C ILE A 659 -23.34 -11.31 1.38
N GLU A 660 -23.48 -12.60 1.02
CA GLU A 660 -23.39 -13.71 1.95
C GLU A 660 -21.93 -14.03 2.29
N LEU A 661 -21.63 -14.21 3.58
CA LEU A 661 -20.29 -14.59 4.03
C LEU A 661 -20.01 -16.05 3.63
N LYS A 662 -18.95 -16.24 2.87
CA LYS A 662 -18.51 -17.58 2.41
C LYS A 662 -17.02 -17.78 2.70
N THR A 663 -16.64 -19.01 3.01
CA THR A 663 -15.23 -19.36 3.15
C THR A 663 -14.57 -19.35 1.78
N ARG A 664 -13.33 -18.82 1.68
CA ARG A 664 -12.51 -18.92 0.48
C ARG A 664 -12.05 -20.37 0.33
N SER A 665 -12.09 -20.89 -0.91
CA SER A 665 -11.51 -22.19 -1.25
C SER A 665 -10.65 -22.04 -2.50
N TYR A 666 -9.51 -22.70 -2.50
CA TYR A 666 -8.53 -22.70 -3.60
C TYR A 666 -8.21 -24.10 -4.10
N LYS A 667 -8.98 -25.10 -3.63
CA LYS A 667 -8.90 -26.52 -4.03
C LYS A 667 -9.83 -26.85 -5.17
#